data_635bbd650cd2ec70ef8e4b555beef3a0
#
_entry.id   635bbd650cd2ec70ef8e4b555beef3a0
#
_cell.length_a   1.000
_cell.length_b   1.000
_cell.length_c   1.000
_cell.angle_alpha   90.00
_cell.angle_beta   90.00
_cell.angle_gamma   90.00
#
_symmetry.space_group_name_H-M   'P 1'
#
loop_
_entity.id
_entity.type
_entity.pdbx_description
1 polymer ?
#
loop_
_entity_poly.entity_id
_entity_poly.type
_entity_poly.pdbx_seq_one_letter_code
_entity_poly.pdbx_strand_id
1 'polypeptide(L)'
;YSEISQDIQNEVYAGARAFVQANKGRYKCGGYIYTGEGQDLGQFWAELNVGNAKVKKTTANKIVTNGNAMYSIVGATFGIFLDQNCSNQIGTLTTNENGDTNEVEVTAGTVYIKELSAPKGYKLDTTVRSLKVEAGKTAVLNVSDVPKVTETLVDLFKIDMETGKATAQGNAALSGAEITWHYYDGFYTKDNLPEKATRTWVTKTVAEKSSDGSIHYVTKLSDAYKVSGDAFYIQNEKSVLPLGTLTVEETKAPDGYLLDGAYMQAGDSTEQIKGMYLTQITEDGELAVLSGSNQYSVSDQVIRGGVKIQKRDLETKDTKAQGSATLKDTAFAIISLNENSVLVEGKLYKKNETVKTIQTGIDGIATTTADLLPYGKYKLEETKAPEGYLTDGAKAIEFSITENGKIVDLTDESHSIYNQIKRGDLEGVKIGAGTHKRLANVPFKITSKTTGESHIVVTDKNGQFSTASDWASHKKNTNAGTSSEDGIWFGISEPDDSKGALLYDTYEIEELSCESNKGMKLIPAFEVVVSRNKVTIDLGTLTDEYEKEITIHTTATEKETGEKIIVAGKKVTIVDTVTLDGLEEGRKYQLKGWQILKEENAELLIDGKRVESDYTFVADSEKMKVEISYTFDASELGGQNLVTFEELYDLKNPEEPVKVAEHKDIDDEGQTVLITERKISIHTTATDKNGKKEIEAGKDLTIVDTVTLEGLEIGTKYKLSG
;
A
#
# COMPACT_ATOMS: atom_id res chain seq x y z
N TYR A 1 72.05 111.77 -6.10
CA TYR A 1 71.81 110.40 -5.87
C TYR A 1 72.22 110.10 -4.43
N SER A 2 71.28 109.69 -3.55
CA SER A 2 71.62 109.18 -2.23
C SER A 2 72.16 107.74 -2.43
N GLU A 3 73.39 107.59 -2.01
CA GLU A 3 73.95 106.22 -1.94
C GLU A 3 73.09 105.36 -1.07
N ILE A 4 72.40 104.33 -1.64
CA ILE A 4 71.71 103.30 -0.83
C ILE A 4 72.83 102.57 -0.08
N SER A 5 72.76 102.48 1.23
CA SER A 5 73.76 101.77 2.01
C SER A 5 73.94 100.36 1.56
N GLN A 6 75.20 99.87 1.63
CA GLN A 6 75.54 98.48 1.18
C GLN A 6 74.70 97.44 1.96
N ASP A 7 74.29 97.74 3.13
CA ASP A 7 73.46 96.87 3.99
C ASP A 7 72.04 96.71 3.44
N ILE A 8 71.40 97.78 3.00
CA ILE A 8 70.10 97.78 2.35
C ILE A 8 70.17 97.01 0.98
N GLN A 9 71.25 97.24 0.25
CA GLN A 9 71.45 96.47 -1.03
C GLN A 9 71.59 94.97 -0.76
N ASN A 10 72.35 94.58 0.25
CA ASN A 10 72.54 93.17 0.60
C ASN A 10 71.23 92.54 1.12
N GLU A 11 70.43 93.25 1.89
CA GLU A 11 69.15 92.78 2.37
C GLU A 11 68.15 92.58 1.23
N VAL A 12 68.06 93.53 0.30
CA VAL A 12 67.24 93.46 -0.90
C VAL A 12 67.68 92.28 -1.79
N TYR A 13 69.00 92.12 -1.97
CA TYR A 13 69.52 90.99 -2.74
C TYR A 13 69.28 89.68 -2.06
N ALA A 14 69.40 89.59 -0.72
CA ALA A 14 69.11 88.35 -0.01
C ALA A 14 67.61 88.02 -0.07
N GLY A 15 66.74 89.04 0.13
CA GLY A 15 65.30 88.89 -0.02
C GLY A 15 64.87 88.44 -1.41
N ALA A 16 65.48 89.09 -2.45
CA ALA A 16 65.20 88.69 -3.86
C ALA A 16 65.64 87.26 -4.16
N ARG A 17 66.82 86.86 -3.66
CA ARG A 17 67.30 85.49 -3.81
C ARG A 17 66.41 84.44 -3.14
N ALA A 18 65.99 84.79 -1.91
CA ALA A 18 65.08 83.98 -1.11
C ALA A 18 63.73 83.81 -1.84
N PHE A 19 63.19 84.96 -2.35
CA PHE A 19 61.95 84.94 -3.12
C PHE A 19 62.07 84.05 -4.41
N VAL A 20 63.15 84.29 -5.18
CA VAL A 20 63.39 83.48 -6.41
C VAL A 20 63.54 82.02 -6.07
N GLN A 21 64.23 81.69 -5.01
CA GLN A 21 64.45 80.32 -4.60
C GLN A 21 63.11 79.66 -4.15
N ALA A 22 62.33 80.40 -3.32
CA ALA A 22 61.03 79.89 -2.87
C ALA A 22 59.98 79.81 -3.95
N ASN A 23 60.12 80.56 -5.04
CA ASN A 23 59.14 80.62 -6.13
C ASN A 23 59.74 80.13 -7.45
N LYS A 24 60.82 79.35 -7.39
CA LYS A 24 61.45 78.77 -8.58
C LYS A 24 60.48 78.05 -9.45
N GLY A 25 60.33 78.41 -10.72
CA GLY A 25 59.44 77.86 -11.70
C GLY A 25 58.01 78.42 -11.66
N ARG A 26 57.57 79.14 -10.59
CA ARG A 26 56.21 79.70 -10.49
C ARG A 26 55.99 80.90 -11.38
N TYR A 27 57.07 81.60 -11.76
CA TYR A 27 56.99 82.78 -12.59
C TYR A 27 57.87 82.66 -13.81
N LYS A 28 57.39 83.12 -14.97
CA LYS A 28 58.15 83.34 -16.22
C LYS A 28 58.59 84.79 -16.16
N CYS A 29 59.88 85.00 -16.17
CA CYS A 29 60.43 86.31 -16.05
C CYS A 29 61.17 86.64 -17.34
N GLY A 30 61.14 87.87 -17.73
CA GLY A 30 61.89 88.47 -18.84
C GLY A 30 62.24 89.93 -18.62
N GLY A 31 63.09 90.43 -19.34
CA GLY A 31 63.46 91.88 -19.25
C GLY A 31 64.05 92.39 -20.53
N TYR A 32 63.92 93.63 -20.74
CA TYR A 32 64.55 94.42 -21.75
C TYR A 32 65.56 95.34 -21.16
N ILE A 33 66.76 95.45 -21.75
CA ILE A 33 67.75 96.42 -21.35
C ILE A 33 67.79 97.40 -22.55
N TYR A 34 67.47 98.65 -22.26
CA TYR A 34 67.60 99.78 -23.20
C TYR A 34 68.92 100.49 -22.92
N THR A 35 69.83 100.36 -23.89
CA THR A 35 71.15 101.04 -23.82
C THR A 35 71.12 102.44 -24.51
N GLY A 36 71.53 103.49 -23.83
CA GLY A 36 71.61 104.85 -24.35
C GLY A 36 72.87 105.53 -23.88
N GLU A 37 73.26 106.66 -24.57
CA GLU A 37 74.44 107.43 -24.17
C GLU A 37 74.28 108.04 -22.76
N GLY A 38 74.80 107.31 -21.81
CA GLY A 38 74.88 107.79 -20.42
C GLY A 38 74.14 106.99 -19.32
N GLN A 39 73.15 106.14 -19.66
CA GLN A 39 72.48 105.37 -18.66
C GLN A 39 71.67 104.21 -19.34
N ASP A 40 71.93 103.03 -18.89
CA ASP A 40 71.12 101.86 -19.29
C ASP A 40 69.86 101.77 -18.43
N LEU A 41 68.69 101.56 -19.03
CA LEU A 41 67.44 101.35 -18.35
C LEU A 41 66.96 99.88 -18.50
N GLY A 42 66.76 99.21 -17.40
CA GLY A 42 66.20 97.84 -17.40
C GLY A 42 64.71 97.83 -17.11
N GLN A 43 63.91 97.21 -18.00
CA GLN A 43 62.50 96.90 -17.73
C GLN A 43 62.37 95.44 -17.51
N PHE A 44 61.92 95.02 -16.34
CA PHE A 44 61.70 93.59 -16.00
C PHE A 44 60.21 93.35 -15.81
N TRP A 45 59.81 92.15 -16.25
CA TRP A 45 58.44 91.64 -16.03
C TRP A 45 58.49 90.24 -15.49
N ALA A 46 57.49 89.89 -14.69
CA ALA A 46 57.26 88.57 -14.15
C ALA A 46 55.76 88.21 -14.29
N GLU A 47 55.53 87.17 -14.97
CA GLU A 47 54.17 86.65 -15.16
C GLU A 47 54.08 85.34 -14.44
N LEU A 48 52.92 85.12 -13.78
CA LEU A 48 52.67 83.84 -13.17
C LEU A 48 52.74 82.70 -14.24
N ASN A 49 53.55 81.67 -13.97
CA ASN A 49 53.78 80.56 -14.90
C ASN A 49 53.26 79.25 -14.34
N VAL A 50 52.47 79.30 -13.33
CA VAL A 50 51.84 78.19 -12.66
C VAL A 50 50.34 78.39 -12.63
N GLY A 51 49.65 77.31 -12.68
CA GLY A 51 48.20 77.15 -12.43
C GLY A 51 47.93 75.89 -11.68
N ASN A 52 46.69 75.69 -11.32
CA ASN A 52 46.29 74.47 -10.60
C ASN A 52 45.65 73.50 -11.58
N ALA A 53 45.91 72.19 -11.32
CA ALA A 53 45.23 71.12 -11.95
C ALA A 53 44.39 70.37 -10.91
N LYS A 54 43.18 70.03 -11.25
CA LYS A 54 42.33 69.13 -10.47
C LYS A 54 41.46 68.23 -11.32
N VAL A 55 40.96 67.20 -10.75
CA VAL A 55 39.98 66.28 -11.36
C VAL A 55 38.64 66.43 -10.70
N LYS A 56 37.57 66.42 -11.47
CA LYS A 56 36.19 66.26 -11.01
C LYS A 56 35.73 64.88 -11.47
N LYS A 57 35.58 63.99 -10.56
CA LYS A 57 35.15 62.63 -10.79
C LYS A 57 33.64 62.48 -10.64
N THR A 58 33.02 61.72 -11.54
CA THR A 58 31.61 61.35 -11.51
C THR A 58 31.42 59.87 -11.79
N THR A 59 30.24 59.34 -11.58
CA THR A 59 29.85 58.01 -12.03
C THR A 59 29.35 58.07 -13.46
N ALA A 60 29.68 57.07 -14.23
CA ALA A 60 29.15 56.89 -15.59
C ALA A 60 27.71 56.32 -15.58
N ASN A 61 27.27 55.72 -14.49
CA ASN A 61 25.93 55.13 -14.37
C ASN A 61 25.28 55.40 -12.98
N LYS A 62 24.51 56.47 -12.94
CA LYS A 62 23.80 56.87 -11.71
C LYS A 62 22.70 55.89 -11.27
N ILE A 63 22.09 55.15 -12.21
CA ILE A 63 21.04 54.21 -11.92
C ILE A 63 21.57 53.02 -11.07
N VAL A 64 22.81 52.64 -11.32
CA VAL A 64 23.51 51.58 -10.60
C VAL A 64 24.02 52.06 -9.24
N THR A 65 24.54 53.29 -9.17
CA THR A 65 25.34 53.73 -8.02
C THR A 65 24.60 54.62 -7.02
N ASN A 66 23.48 55.25 -7.43
CA ASN A 66 22.79 56.20 -6.59
C ASN A 66 22.12 55.47 -5.40
N GLY A 67 22.46 55.90 -4.18
CA GLY A 67 21.96 55.30 -2.93
C GLY A 67 22.61 53.96 -2.55
N ASN A 68 23.51 53.44 -3.37
CA ASN A 68 24.16 52.16 -3.09
C ASN A 68 25.53 52.37 -2.39
N ALA A 69 25.61 51.97 -1.13
CA ALA A 69 26.82 52.10 -0.32
C ALA A 69 28.02 51.26 -0.77
N MET A 70 27.83 50.38 -1.76
CA MET A 70 28.92 49.61 -2.36
C MET A 70 29.75 50.43 -3.32
N TYR A 71 29.28 51.66 -3.73
CA TYR A 71 29.95 52.56 -4.64
C TYR A 71 30.26 53.87 -3.90
N SER A 72 31.50 54.30 -4.02
CA SER A 72 31.95 55.59 -3.48
C SER A 72 32.94 56.20 -4.47
N ILE A 73 32.79 57.45 -4.76
CA ILE A 73 33.76 58.23 -5.56
C ILE A 73 34.91 58.80 -4.75
N VAL A 74 34.94 58.58 -3.44
CA VAL A 74 35.96 59.02 -2.49
C VAL A 74 37.22 58.15 -2.64
N GLY A 75 38.38 58.75 -2.57
CA GLY A 75 39.66 58.07 -2.47
C GLY A 75 40.23 57.59 -3.79
N ALA A 76 39.62 57.90 -4.95
CA ALA A 76 40.28 57.70 -6.23
C ALA A 76 41.56 58.55 -6.27
N THR A 77 42.64 57.94 -6.77
CA THR A 77 43.93 58.65 -6.86
C THR A 77 44.35 58.79 -8.33
N PHE A 78 44.82 60.01 -8.69
CA PHE A 78 45.33 60.28 -10.03
C PHE A 78 46.75 60.79 -9.92
N GLY A 79 47.63 60.35 -10.81
CA GLY A 79 48.95 60.91 -11.01
C GLY A 79 48.90 62.05 -12.03
N ILE A 80 49.61 63.13 -11.76
CA ILE A 80 49.88 64.19 -12.74
C ILE A 80 51.28 63.99 -13.27
N PHE A 81 51.43 63.98 -14.59
CA PHE A 81 52.70 63.69 -15.26
C PHE A 81 53.04 64.78 -16.28
N LEU A 82 54.35 65.02 -16.48
CA LEU A 82 54.81 65.93 -17.50
C LEU A 82 54.85 65.31 -18.90
N ASP A 83 54.80 64.03 -19.01
CA ASP A 83 54.89 63.29 -20.28
C ASP A 83 53.73 62.33 -20.45
N GLN A 84 53.37 62.04 -21.70
CA GLN A 84 52.29 61.17 -22.10
C GLN A 84 52.52 59.70 -21.71
N ASN A 85 53.78 59.31 -21.53
CA ASN A 85 54.11 57.95 -21.13
C ASN A 85 53.97 57.76 -19.59
N CYS A 86 53.60 58.82 -18.85
CA CYS A 86 53.44 58.83 -17.40
C CYS A 86 54.71 58.36 -16.66
N SER A 87 55.91 58.71 -17.16
CA SER A 87 57.19 58.38 -16.54
C SER A 87 57.68 59.40 -15.52
N ASN A 88 57.23 60.69 -15.63
CA ASN A 88 57.61 61.75 -14.74
C ASN A 88 56.36 62.28 -13.95
N GLN A 89 56.10 61.70 -12.77
CA GLN A 89 55.01 62.09 -11.90
C GLN A 89 55.42 63.34 -11.08
N ILE A 90 54.60 64.36 -11.13
CA ILE A 90 54.83 65.61 -10.43
C ILE A 90 53.83 65.89 -9.30
N GLY A 91 52.78 65.10 -9.16
CA GLY A 91 51.77 65.22 -8.15
C GLY A 91 50.78 64.15 -8.06
N THR A 92 49.99 64.11 -7.02
CA THR A 92 48.90 63.16 -6.82
C THR A 92 47.61 63.92 -6.44
N LEU A 93 46.53 63.56 -7.09
CA LEU A 93 45.21 64.09 -6.81
C LEU A 93 44.36 62.97 -6.17
N THR A 94 43.58 63.30 -5.11
CA THR A 94 42.71 62.31 -4.44
C THR A 94 41.31 62.91 -4.30
N THR A 95 40.29 62.13 -4.67
CA THR A 95 38.90 62.59 -4.66
C THR A 95 38.29 62.58 -3.27
N ASN A 96 37.45 63.59 -2.98
CA ASN A 96 36.62 63.75 -1.79
C ASN A 96 35.19 63.24 -2.04
N GLU A 97 34.29 63.44 -1.08
CA GLU A 97 32.88 63.02 -1.11
C GLU A 97 32.10 63.63 -2.31
N ASN A 98 32.47 64.82 -2.75
CA ASN A 98 31.87 65.46 -3.92
C ASN A 98 32.48 65.01 -5.26
N GLY A 99 33.52 64.18 -5.23
CA GLY A 99 34.29 63.77 -6.38
C GLY A 99 35.27 64.83 -6.87
N ASP A 100 35.49 65.90 -6.12
CA ASP A 100 36.53 66.86 -6.37
C ASP A 100 37.85 66.40 -5.75
N THR A 101 38.95 66.60 -6.45
CA THR A 101 40.27 66.34 -5.87
C THR A 101 40.83 67.58 -5.19
N ASN A 102 41.88 67.41 -4.36
CA ASN A 102 42.78 68.45 -4.05
C ASN A 102 43.33 69.11 -5.32
N GLU A 103 43.84 70.37 -5.22
CA GLU A 103 44.49 71.04 -6.30
C GLU A 103 46.02 70.84 -6.21
N VAL A 104 46.66 70.62 -7.37
CA VAL A 104 48.10 70.52 -7.46
C VAL A 104 48.58 71.68 -8.38
N GLU A 105 49.46 72.52 -7.84
CA GLU A 105 50.09 73.57 -8.63
C GLU A 105 51.10 72.97 -9.59
N VAL A 106 50.98 73.32 -10.85
CA VAL A 106 51.85 72.83 -11.93
C VAL A 106 52.27 74.00 -12.85
N THR A 107 53.35 73.84 -13.56
CA THR A 107 53.75 74.79 -14.60
C THR A 107 52.70 74.92 -15.67
N ALA A 108 52.35 76.14 -16.11
CA ALA A 108 51.38 76.33 -17.18
C ALA A 108 51.83 75.64 -18.46
N GLY A 109 50.93 74.88 -19.02
CA GLY A 109 51.23 74.01 -20.17
C GLY A 109 50.31 72.84 -20.18
N THR A 110 50.71 71.78 -20.91
CA THR A 110 50.00 70.54 -20.99
C THR A 110 50.57 69.57 -19.96
N VAL A 111 49.73 69.05 -19.08
CA VAL A 111 50.03 67.96 -18.15
C VAL A 111 49.19 66.73 -18.55
N TYR A 112 49.61 65.56 -18.13
CA TYR A 112 48.94 64.31 -18.39
C TYR A 112 48.44 63.75 -17.05
N ILE A 113 47.20 63.30 -17.01
CA ILE A 113 46.54 62.74 -15.82
C ILE A 113 46.14 61.31 -16.13
N LYS A 114 46.49 60.42 -15.20
CA LYS A 114 46.15 59.02 -15.27
C LYS A 114 45.63 58.59 -13.89
N GLU A 115 44.55 57.80 -13.87
CA GLU A 115 44.08 57.16 -12.63
C GLU A 115 45.09 56.09 -12.18
N LEU A 116 45.49 56.14 -10.93
CA LEU A 116 46.40 55.18 -10.29
C LEU A 116 45.66 54.15 -9.47
N SER A 117 44.55 54.56 -8.80
CA SER A 117 43.64 53.64 -8.09
C SER A 117 42.22 54.12 -8.27
N ALA A 118 41.35 53.16 -8.60
CA ALA A 118 39.92 53.41 -8.69
C ALA A 118 39.31 53.51 -7.29
N PRO A 119 38.22 54.24 -7.11
CA PRO A 119 37.51 54.28 -5.85
C PRO A 119 36.67 53.00 -5.67
N LYS A 120 36.12 52.79 -4.47
CA LYS A 120 35.32 51.61 -4.14
C LYS A 120 34.18 51.40 -5.13
N GLY A 121 34.10 50.19 -5.69
CA GLY A 121 33.01 49.76 -6.55
C GLY A 121 33.18 50.14 -8.04
N TYR A 122 34.26 50.79 -8.43
CA TYR A 122 34.48 51.20 -9.81
C TYR A 122 35.66 50.48 -10.48
N LYS A 123 35.63 50.47 -11.80
CA LYS A 123 36.73 49.95 -12.62
C LYS A 123 37.84 50.99 -12.69
N LEU A 124 39.10 50.58 -12.68
CA LEU A 124 40.26 51.46 -12.90
C LEU A 124 40.28 51.91 -14.34
N ASP A 125 40.27 53.24 -14.55
CA ASP A 125 40.42 53.82 -15.88
C ASP A 125 41.89 54.20 -16.10
N THR A 126 42.60 53.35 -16.82
CA THR A 126 44.03 53.54 -17.13
C THR A 126 44.26 54.54 -18.26
N THR A 127 43.25 55.21 -18.81
CA THR A 127 43.36 56.16 -19.91
C THR A 127 44.12 57.39 -19.47
N VAL A 128 45.18 57.69 -20.23
CA VAL A 128 45.95 58.92 -20.05
C VAL A 128 45.25 60.09 -20.77
N ARG A 129 44.93 61.15 -20.00
CA ARG A 129 44.24 62.33 -20.53
C ARG A 129 45.12 63.55 -20.42
N SER A 130 45.19 64.37 -21.44
CA SER A 130 45.88 65.65 -21.42
C SER A 130 44.98 66.72 -20.81
N LEU A 131 45.58 67.60 -19.97
CA LEU A 131 44.92 68.77 -19.40
C LEU A 131 45.80 70.00 -19.68
N LYS A 132 45.23 71.03 -20.32
CA LYS A 132 45.88 72.27 -20.55
C LYS A 132 45.67 73.22 -19.32
N VAL A 133 46.74 73.58 -18.67
CA VAL A 133 46.70 74.49 -17.48
C VAL A 133 47.17 75.83 -17.90
N GLU A 134 46.37 76.86 -17.62
CA GLU A 134 46.71 78.29 -17.88
C GLU A 134 47.21 78.91 -16.57
N ALA A 135 48.13 79.82 -16.71
CA ALA A 135 48.68 80.50 -15.58
C ALA A 135 47.60 81.29 -14.78
N GLY A 136 47.65 81.15 -13.45
CA GLY A 136 46.69 81.74 -12.54
C GLY A 136 45.29 81.19 -12.51
N LYS A 137 45.04 80.05 -13.25
CA LYS A 137 43.74 79.43 -13.31
C LYS A 137 43.79 77.99 -12.81
N THR A 138 42.67 77.53 -12.29
CA THR A 138 42.49 76.12 -12.02
C THR A 138 41.85 75.42 -13.24
N ALA A 139 42.59 74.49 -13.83
CA ALA A 139 42.09 73.66 -14.87
C ALA A 139 41.43 72.36 -14.26
N VAL A 140 40.25 72.00 -14.74
CA VAL A 140 39.49 70.92 -14.20
C VAL A 140 39.37 69.86 -15.30
N LEU A 141 39.84 68.60 -15.05
CA LEU A 141 39.58 67.47 -15.87
C LEU A 141 38.32 66.71 -15.35
N ASN A 142 37.27 66.64 -16.13
CA ASN A 142 36.08 65.86 -15.81
C ASN A 142 36.28 64.41 -16.27
N VAL A 143 36.12 63.45 -15.34
CA VAL A 143 36.21 62.03 -15.61
C VAL A 143 34.97 61.30 -15.06
N SER A 144 34.60 60.26 -15.73
CA SER A 144 33.48 59.39 -15.25
C SER A 144 33.96 57.97 -15.25
N ASP A 145 33.82 57.32 -14.09
CA ASP A 145 34.16 55.91 -13.95
C ASP A 145 32.97 54.99 -14.19
N VAL A 146 33.26 53.86 -14.78
CA VAL A 146 32.31 52.79 -15.00
C VAL A 146 32.16 51.97 -13.69
N PRO A 147 30.98 51.87 -13.13
CA PRO A 147 30.79 51.00 -11.95
C PRO A 147 31.02 49.52 -12.30
N LYS A 148 31.54 48.78 -11.34
CA LYS A 148 31.61 47.34 -11.39
C LYS A 148 30.20 46.79 -11.32
N VAL A 149 29.83 45.86 -12.19
CA VAL A 149 28.51 45.21 -12.23
C VAL A 149 28.66 43.79 -12.73
N THR A 150 27.69 42.95 -12.47
CA THR A 150 27.60 41.64 -13.12
C THR A 150 26.46 41.63 -14.13
N GLU A 151 26.64 40.93 -15.24
CA GLU A 151 25.54 40.69 -16.19
C GLU A 151 24.55 39.67 -15.58
N THR A 152 23.26 39.92 -15.76
CA THR A 152 22.17 39.07 -15.20
C THR A 152 21.81 37.88 -16.06
N LEU A 153 22.62 37.52 -17.01
CA LEU A 153 22.39 36.39 -17.92
C LEU A 153 22.72 35.06 -17.29
N VAL A 154 21.94 34.71 -16.28
CA VAL A 154 22.04 33.43 -15.62
C VAL A 154 20.83 32.62 -15.98
N ASP A 155 21.06 31.52 -16.65
CA ASP A 155 20.03 30.52 -16.89
C ASP A 155 19.82 29.70 -15.63
N LEU A 156 18.67 29.90 -14.97
CA LEU A 156 18.23 29.06 -13.88
C LEU A 156 17.30 28.00 -14.45
N PHE A 157 17.76 26.76 -14.43
CA PHE A 157 17.04 25.62 -15.02
C PHE A 157 16.00 25.04 -14.05
N LYS A 158 14.85 24.62 -14.59
CA LYS A 158 13.84 23.87 -13.86
C LYS A 158 13.91 22.41 -14.24
N ILE A 159 14.00 21.54 -13.23
CA ILE A 159 14.09 20.10 -13.41
C ILE A 159 13.12 19.36 -12.46
N ASP A 160 12.79 18.14 -12.83
CA ASP A 160 12.06 17.22 -11.95
C ASP A 160 13.05 16.60 -10.94
N MET A 161 12.72 16.65 -9.65
CA MET A 161 13.59 16.20 -8.57
C MET A 161 13.86 14.69 -8.63
N GLU A 162 12.82 13.89 -8.90
CA GLU A 162 12.92 12.45 -8.84
C GLU A 162 13.73 11.86 -9.99
N THR A 163 13.60 12.45 -11.17
CA THR A 163 14.31 11.99 -12.37
C THR A 163 15.63 12.71 -12.62
N GLY A 164 15.83 13.88 -12.00
CA GLY A 164 16.96 14.77 -12.25
C GLY A 164 16.99 15.34 -13.68
N LYS A 165 15.86 15.33 -14.39
CA LYS A 165 15.79 15.72 -15.81
C LYS A 165 14.96 16.98 -16.02
N ALA A 166 15.26 17.66 -17.13
CA ALA A 166 14.45 18.77 -17.63
C ALA A 166 13.19 18.30 -18.38
N THR A 167 12.58 17.22 -17.91
CA THR A 167 11.35 16.65 -18.46
C THR A 167 10.39 16.40 -17.31
N ALA A 168 9.20 16.97 -17.38
CA ALA A 168 8.18 16.78 -16.39
C ALA A 168 7.66 15.32 -16.39
N GLN A 169 7.08 14.89 -15.28
CA GLN A 169 6.41 13.60 -15.18
C GLN A 169 4.91 13.74 -15.50
N GLY A 170 4.35 12.74 -16.14
CA GLY A 170 2.91 12.65 -16.35
C GLY A 170 2.33 13.84 -17.13
N ASN A 171 1.36 14.51 -16.55
CA ASN A 171 0.76 15.73 -17.08
C ASN A 171 1.26 17.00 -16.37
N ALA A 172 2.27 16.89 -15.52
CA ALA A 172 2.88 18.03 -14.89
C ALA A 172 3.66 18.90 -15.88
N ALA A 173 3.95 20.13 -15.51
CA ALA A 173 4.70 21.07 -16.31
C ALA A 173 5.94 21.56 -15.55
N LEU A 174 7.03 21.86 -16.26
CA LEU A 174 8.20 22.57 -15.70
C LEU A 174 8.19 24.05 -16.06
N SER A 175 7.31 24.46 -17.00
CA SER A 175 7.08 25.87 -17.32
C SER A 175 6.11 26.51 -16.33
N GLY A 176 6.27 27.81 -16.08
CA GLY A 176 5.36 28.58 -15.25
C GLY A 176 5.71 28.60 -13.75
N ALA A 177 6.81 27.99 -13.34
CA ALA A 177 7.36 28.22 -12.01
C ALA A 177 7.76 29.70 -11.87
N GLU A 178 7.40 30.33 -10.75
CA GLU A 178 7.76 31.73 -10.50
C GLU A 178 8.90 31.80 -9.49
N ILE A 179 9.95 32.52 -9.91
CA ILE A 179 11.16 32.73 -9.12
C ILE A 179 11.19 34.21 -8.70
N THR A 180 11.30 34.48 -7.42
CA THR A 180 11.45 35.82 -6.85
C THR A 180 12.91 36.08 -6.55
N TRP A 181 13.37 37.24 -7.05
CA TRP A 181 14.72 37.75 -6.89
C TRP A 181 14.67 39.04 -6.06
N HIS A 182 15.41 39.05 -4.96
CA HIS A 182 15.56 40.24 -4.14
C HIS A 182 17.02 40.72 -4.20
N TYR A 183 17.22 41.98 -4.55
CA TYR A 183 18.51 42.62 -4.53
C TYR A 183 18.58 43.61 -3.35
N TYR A 184 19.70 43.58 -2.64
CA TYR A 184 20.03 44.45 -1.50
C TYR A 184 21.35 45.15 -1.78
N ASP A 185 21.40 46.46 -1.52
CA ASP A 185 22.55 47.36 -1.77
C ASP A 185 23.61 47.30 -0.66
N GLY A 186 23.87 46.15 -0.15
CA GLY A 186 24.88 45.86 0.88
C GLY A 186 25.26 44.39 0.88
N PHE A 187 26.30 44.02 1.62
CA PHE A 187 26.69 42.62 1.84
C PHE A 187 26.03 42.08 3.09
N TYR A 188 25.10 41.17 2.92
CA TYR A 188 24.29 40.56 3.96
C TYR A 188 24.44 39.05 3.97
N THR A 189 24.12 38.49 5.13
CA THR A 189 23.92 37.03 5.32
C THR A 189 22.43 36.76 5.53
N LYS A 190 22.02 35.50 5.58
CA LYS A 190 20.62 35.14 5.86
C LYS A 190 20.08 35.70 7.18
N ASP A 191 20.98 35.82 8.17
CA ASP A 191 20.61 36.23 9.52
C ASP A 191 20.45 37.79 9.72
N ASN A 192 20.98 38.58 8.77
CA ASN A 192 20.97 40.04 8.85
C ASN A 192 20.45 40.73 7.60
N LEU A 193 19.67 40.02 6.78
CA LEU A 193 19.01 40.61 5.60
C LEU A 193 18.06 41.74 6.05
N PRO A 194 18.06 42.90 5.38
CA PRO A 194 17.05 43.92 5.60
C PRO A 194 15.65 43.38 5.32
N GLU A 195 14.67 43.81 6.08
CA GLU A 195 13.26 43.42 5.89
C GLU A 195 12.74 43.76 4.48
N LYS A 196 13.25 44.87 3.89
CA LYS A 196 12.85 45.33 2.57
C LYS A 196 14.05 45.30 1.63
N ALA A 197 13.86 44.59 0.51
CA ALA A 197 14.83 44.60 -0.58
C ALA A 197 14.90 45.96 -1.28
N THR A 198 16.06 46.30 -1.84
CA THR A 198 16.26 47.51 -2.65
C THR A 198 15.48 47.41 -3.97
N ARG A 199 15.47 46.23 -4.55
CA ARG A 199 14.62 45.86 -5.73
C ARG A 199 14.18 44.41 -5.66
N THR A 200 12.98 44.18 -6.21
CA THR A 200 12.40 42.84 -6.34
C THR A 200 11.92 42.59 -7.74
N TRP A 201 12.17 41.41 -8.26
CA TRP A 201 11.66 40.92 -9.53
C TRP A 201 11.07 39.54 -9.37
N VAL A 202 10.00 39.25 -10.12
CA VAL A 202 9.44 37.93 -10.28
C VAL A 202 9.58 37.53 -11.74
N THR A 203 10.23 36.41 -12.00
CA THR A 203 10.38 35.83 -13.33
C THR A 203 9.74 34.47 -13.35
N LYS A 204 9.42 33.94 -14.54
CA LYS A 204 8.84 32.60 -14.72
C LYS A 204 9.69 31.73 -15.61
N THR A 205 9.62 30.43 -15.39
CA THR A 205 10.26 29.45 -16.27
C THR A 205 9.49 29.30 -17.58
N VAL A 206 10.19 29.27 -18.67
CA VAL A 206 9.67 29.04 -20.03
C VAL A 206 10.46 27.94 -20.73
N ALA A 207 9.86 27.29 -21.72
CA ALA A 207 10.54 26.29 -22.56
C ALA A 207 11.46 26.97 -23.55
N GLU A 208 12.73 26.60 -23.57
CA GLU A 208 13.71 26.99 -24.59
C GLU A 208 14.26 25.77 -25.31
N LYS A 209 14.52 25.94 -26.61
CA LYS A 209 15.09 24.87 -27.40
C LYS A 209 16.59 25.14 -27.62
N SER A 210 17.41 24.19 -27.20
CA SER A 210 18.85 24.21 -27.39
C SER A 210 19.25 23.92 -28.86
N SER A 211 20.48 24.19 -29.20
CA SER A 211 21.02 23.96 -30.54
C SER A 211 20.97 22.47 -30.97
N ASP A 212 21.00 21.54 -30.03
CA ASP A 212 20.86 20.10 -30.26
C ASP A 212 19.41 19.65 -30.43
N GLY A 213 18.45 20.58 -30.27
CA GLY A 213 17.02 20.31 -30.35
C GLY A 213 16.37 19.90 -29.05
N SER A 214 17.11 19.74 -27.95
CA SER A 214 16.56 19.44 -26.60
C SER A 214 15.79 20.66 -26.06
N ILE A 215 14.76 20.36 -25.25
CA ILE A 215 13.96 21.39 -24.57
C ILE A 215 14.42 21.48 -23.13
N HIS A 216 14.72 22.69 -22.70
CA HIS A 216 15.01 23.05 -21.33
C HIS A 216 13.97 24.05 -20.83
N TYR A 217 13.76 24.07 -19.53
CA TYR A 217 12.88 25.04 -18.88
C TYR A 217 13.75 25.97 -18.06
N VAL A 218 13.77 27.25 -18.43
CA VAL A 218 14.72 28.21 -17.87
C VAL A 218 14.02 29.51 -17.49
N THR A 219 14.61 30.23 -16.55
CA THR A 219 14.30 31.62 -16.24
C THR A 219 15.57 32.42 -16.01
N LYS A 220 15.51 33.75 -16.20
CA LYS A 220 16.60 34.68 -15.96
C LYS A 220 16.06 36.10 -15.74
N LEU A 221 16.91 36.98 -15.20
CA LEU A 221 16.56 38.39 -14.97
C LEU A 221 16.58 39.19 -16.27
N SER A 222 15.54 39.02 -17.09
CA SER A 222 15.34 39.82 -18.31
C SER A 222 13.84 40.00 -18.58
N ASP A 223 13.49 41.01 -19.42
CA ASP A 223 12.10 41.35 -19.71
C ASP A 223 11.31 40.17 -20.33
N ALA A 224 11.98 39.29 -21.07
CA ALA A 224 11.33 38.10 -21.68
C ALA A 224 10.76 37.12 -20.67
N TYR A 225 11.30 37.08 -19.45
CA TYR A 225 10.89 36.14 -18.38
C TYR A 225 10.13 36.84 -17.25
N LYS A 226 10.16 38.18 -17.22
CA LYS A 226 9.58 38.98 -16.12
C LYS A 226 8.07 38.85 -16.06
N VAL A 227 7.57 38.52 -14.89
CA VAL A 227 6.14 38.53 -14.54
C VAL A 227 5.76 39.86 -13.89
N SER A 228 6.58 40.35 -12.95
CA SER A 228 6.31 41.57 -12.19
C SER A 228 7.59 42.10 -11.53
N GLY A 229 7.47 43.25 -10.87
CA GLY A 229 8.54 43.85 -10.04
C GLY A 229 9.18 45.09 -10.66
N ASP A 230 10.31 45.51 -10.09
CA ASP A 230 11.02 46.76 -10.40
C ASP A 230 11.62 46.77 -11.80
N ALA A 231 12.05 47.96 -12.29
CA ALA A 231 12.87 48.05 -13.52
C ALA A 231 14.24 47.39 -13.30
N PHE A 232 14.81 46.81 -14.32
CA PHE A 232 16.18 46.30 -14.25
C PHE A 232 17.19 47.42 -14.16
N TYR A 233 18.37 47.16 -13.56
CA TYR A 233 19.53 47.99 -13.77
C TYR A 233 20.08 47.77 -15.15
N ILE A 234 20.45 48.87 -15.85
CA ILE A 234 20.93 48.79 -17.23
C ILE A 234 22.33 49.42 -17.31
N GLN A 235 23.25 48.73 -17.97
CA GLN A 235 24.56 49.24 -18.36
C GLN A 235 24.90 48.75 -19.75
N ASN A 236 25.25 49.67 -20.65
CA ASN A 236 25.55 49.38 -22.06
C ASN A 236 24.42 48.57 -22.73
N GLU A 237 23.16 49.00 -22.49
CA GLU A 237 21.94 48.38 -23.06
C GLU A 237 21.65 46.94 -22.53
N LYS A 238 22.44 46.45 -21.62
CA LYS A 238 22.22 45.14 -20.97
C LYS A 238 21.70 45.27 -19.55
N SER A 239 20.87 44.35 -19.16
CA SER A 239 20.48 44.20 -17.75
C SER A 239 21.68 43.76 -16.91
N VAL A 240 21.87 44.40 -15.78
CA VAL A 240 22.99 44.14 -14.88
C VAL A 240 22.52 44.12 -13.42
N LEU A 241 23.33 43.54 -12.57
CA LEU A 241 23.18 43.65 -11.10
C LEU A 241 24.36 44.42 -10.53
N PRO A 242 24.12 45.43 -9.68
CA PRO A 242 25.15 46.12 -8.94
C PRO A 242 25.85 45.20 -7.91
N LEU A 243 26.96 45.66 -7.34
CA LEU A 243 27.56 45.05 -6.18
C LEU A 243 26.56 45.08 -5.00
N GLY A 244 26.46 43.97 -4.28
CA GLY A 244 25.51 43.81 -3.19
C GLY A 244 25.15 42.35 -2.93
N THR A 245 23.98 42.12 -2.34
CA THR A 245 23.47 40.78 -2.06
C THR A 245 22.25 40.47 -2.94
N LEU A 246 22.22 39.28 -3.51
CA LEU A 246 21.10 38.77 -4.26
C LEU A 246 20.54 37.55 -3.52
N THR A 247 19.20 37.48 -3.34
CA THR A 247 18.51 36.26 -2.94
C THR A 247 17.61 35.77 -4.08
N VAL A 248 17.48 34.44 -4.19
CA VAL A 248 16.72 33.77 -5.21
C VAL A 248 15.88 32.69 -4.54
N GLU A 249 14.58 32.71 -4.78
CA GLU A 249 13.64 31.76 -4.18
C GLU A 249 12.53 31.42 -5.15
N GLU A 250 12.16 30.15 -5.22
CA GLU A 250 10.93 29.77 -5.92
C GLU A 250 9.73 30.09 -5.03
N THR A 251 8.82 30.91 -5.52
CA THR A 251 7.65 31.38 -4.78
C THR A 251 6.34 30.80 -5.27
N LYS A 252 6.38 30.13 -6.43
CA LYS A 252 5.25 29.39 -6.99
C LYS A 252 5.75 28.22 -7.82
N ALA A 253 5.38 26.99 -7.41
CA ALA A 253 5.69 25.80 -8.18
C ALA A 253 4.87 25.76 -9.48
N PRO A 254 5.38 25.08 -10.51
CA PRO A 254 4.63 24.87 -11.73
C PRO A 254 3.55 23.78 -11.52
N ASP A 255 2.61 23.67 -12.46
CA ASP A 255 1.49 22.74 -12.36
C ASP A 255 1.97 21.29 -12.15
N GLY A 256 1.43 20.63 -11.16
CA GLY A 256 1.73 19.24 -10.83
C GLY A 256 2.94 19.04 -9.93
N TYR A 257 3.55 20.12 -9.43
CA TYR A 257 4.68 20.10 -8.52
C TYR A 257 4.38 20.76 -7.17
N LEU A 258 5.22 20.50 -6.17
CA LEU A 258 5.08 21.01 -4.81
C LEU A 258 6.11 22.08 -4.51
N LEU A 259 5.66 23.26 -4.09
CA LEU A 259 6.53 24.36 -3.66
C LEU A 259 7.41 23.96 -2.46
N ASP A 260 6.86 23.22 -1.49
CA ASP A 260 7.61 22.73 -0.32
C ASP A 260 8.73 21.75 -0.67
N GLY A 261 8.70 21.21 -1.89
CA GLY A 261 9.71 20.35 -2.46
C GLY A 261 10.77 21.07 -3.29
N ALA A 262 10.76 22.42 -3.35
CA ALA A 262 11.71 23.18 -4.17
C ALA A 262 13.11 23.19 -3.54
N TYR A 263 14.10 22.70 -4.28
CA TYR A 263 15.51 22.72 -3.90
C TYR A 263 16.34 23.36 -5.01
N MET A 264 17.20 24.30 -4.63
CA MET A 264 18.17 24.89 -5.54
C MET A 264 19.50 24.17 -5.41
N GLN A 265 20.07 23.82 -6.54
CA GLN A 265 21.39 23.20 -6.65
C GLN A 265 22.30 24.08 -7.51
N ALA A 266 23.48 24.33 -7.01
CA ALA A 266 24.49 25.16 -7.65
C ALA A 266 25.52 24.29 -8.36
N GLY A 267 25.46 24.22 -9.69
CA GLY A 267 26.48 23.60 -10.51
C GLY A 267 26.84 22.16 -10.08
N ASP A 268 28.13 21.92 -9.84
CA ASP A 268 28.64 20.60 -9.43
C ASP A 268 28.48 20.34 -7.92
N SER A 269 27.88 21.25 -7.16
CA SER A 269 27.61 21.03 -5.75
C SER A 269 26.56 19.92 -5.58
N THR A 270 26.84 19.01 -4.68
CA THR A 270 25.84 18.00 -4.24
C THR A 270 24.93 18.57 -3.18
N GLU A 271 25.19 19.78 -2.68
CA GLU A 271 24.37 20.44 -1.68
C GLU A 271 23.10 20.99 -2.32
N GLN A 272 21.96 20.54 -1.82
CA GLN A 272 20.64 21.05 -2.18
C GLN A 272 20.18 22.04 -1.11
N ILE A 273 19.89 23.26 -1.53
CA ILE A 273 19.45 24.35 -0.65
C ILE A 273 17.93 24.46 -0.75
N LYS A 274 17.25 24.15 0.33
CA LYS A 274 15.80 24.34 0.44
C LYS A 274 15.47 25.81 0.67
N GLY A 275 14.49 26.32 -0.10
CA GLY A 275 14.00 27.69 0.00
C GLY A 275 14.98 28.71 -0.59
N MET A 276 15.23 29.80 0.13
CA MET A 276 15.99 30.94 -0.37
C MET A 276 17.50 30.66 -0.52
N TYR A 277 18.02 30.84 -1.70
CA TYR A 277 19.44 30.91 -2.01
C TYR A 277 19.94 32.36 -1.84
N LEU A 278 21.12 32.54 -1.28
CA LEU A 278 21.73 33.86 -1.09
C LEU A 278 23.16 33.86 -1.65
N THR A 279 23.48 34.90 -2.41
CA THR A 279 24.83 35.14 -2.93
C THR A 279 25.20 36.60 -2.85
N GLN A 280 26.52 36.93 -2.76
CA GLN A 280 27.05 38.28 -2.75
C GLN A 280 27.77 38.55 -4.08
N ILE A 281 27.53 39.73 -4.67
CA ILE A 281 28.18 40.21 -5.86
C ILE A 281 29.27 41.18 -5.39
N THR A 282 30.52 40.73 -5.37
CA THR A 282 31.65 41.46 -4.75
C THR A 282 32.57 42.10 -5.78
N GLU A 283 32.61 41.57 -7.00
CA GLU A 283 33.52 42.01 -8.06
C GLU A 283 32.85 42.20 -9.41
N ASP A 284 33.55 42.87 -10.32
CA ASP A 284 33.11 43.11 -11.69
C ASP A 284 33.12 41.81 -12.50
N GLY A 285 32.03 41.55 -13.19
CA GLY A 285 31.90 40.35 -14.02
C GLY A 285 31.82 39.04 -13.24
N GLU A 286 31.87 39.10 -11.92
CA GLU A 286 31.58 37.98 -11.04
C GLU A 286 30.10 37.67 -11.16
N LEU A 287 29.77 36.65 -11.94
CA LEU A 287 28.49 36.01 -11.82
C LEU A 287 28.57 35.18 -10.51
N ALA A 288 28.35 35.88 -9.42
CA ALA A 288 28.34 35.24 -8.13
C ALA A 288 27.44 34.01 -8.22
N VAL A 289 28.00 32.89 -8.62
CA VAL A 289 27.44 31.58 -8.47
C VAL A 289 26.44 31.15 -9.54
N LEU A 290 25.96 32.01 -10.42
CA LEU A 290 24.94 31.62 -11.40
C LEU A 290 25.51 31.51 -12.82
N SER A 291 26.81 31.51 -13.01
CA SER A 291 27.44 31.27 -14.32
C SER A 291 28.74 30.45 -14.19
N GLY A 292 28.93 29.65 -15.12
CA GLY A 292 30.06 28.77 -15.30
C GLY A 292 29.64 27.61 -16.17
N SER A 293 30.52 26.66 -16.37
CA SER A 293 30.19 25.38 -17.03
C SER A 293 29.09 24.59 -16.31
N ASN A 294 28.64 25.08 -15.15
CA ASN A 294 27.77 24.41 -14.21
C ASN A 294 26.40 25.08 -14.17
N GLN A 295 25.39 24.33 -14.52
CA GLN A 295 24.02 24.81 -14.58
C GLN A 295 23.41 24.88 -13.19
N TYR A 296 22.73 26.00 -12.92
CA TYR A 296 21.90 26.13 -11.71
C TYR A 296 20.53 25.60 -11.98
N SER A 297 20.05 24.74 -11.09
CA SER A 297 18.73 24.14 -11.23
C SER A 297 17.90 24.32 -9.97
N VAL A 298 16.61 24.51 -10.18
CA VAL A 298 15.58 24.35 -9.15
C VAL A 298 14.82 23.08 -9.47
N SER A 299 14.83 22.16 -8.53
CA SER A 299 14.13 20.89 -8.64
C SER A 299 12.93 20.85 -7.70
N ASP A 300 11.79 20.36 -8.18
CA ASP A 300 10.59 20.18 -7.39
C ASP A 300 10.18 18.73 -7.31
N GLN A 301 9.53 18.40 -6.21
CA GLN A 301 8.86 17.13 -6.01
C GLN A 301 7.54 17.13 -6.78
N VAL A 302 7.35 16.16 -7.66
CA VAL A 302 6.06 15.98 -8.35
C VAL A 302 4.95 15.59 -7.35
N ILE A 303 3.76 16.13 -7.55
CA ILE A 303 2.56 15.71 -6.80
C ILE A 303 2.32 14.22 -7.02
N ARG A 304 2.05 13.50 -5.94
CA ARG A 304 1.74 12.07 -5.98
C ARG A 304 0.45 11.77 -5.26
N GLY A 305 -0.23 10.74 -5.76
CA GLY A 305 -1.47 10.25 -5.17
C GLY A 305 -1.63 8.75 -5.33
N GLY A 306 -2.78 8.27 -4.91
CA GLY A 306 -3.17 6.87 -5.05
C GLY A 306 -4.57 6.73 -5.63
N VAL A 307 -5.01 5.48 -5.76
CA VAL A 307 -6.36 5.13 -6.20
C VAL A 307 -6.91 3.98 -5.37
N LYS A 308 -8.22 4.00 -5.14
CA LYS A 308 -8.97 2.96 -4.46
C LYS A 308 -10.20 2.62 -5.28
N ILE A 309 -10.44 1.33 -5.55
CA ILE A 309 -11.54 0.84 -6.39
C ILE A 309 -12.32 -0.25 -5.67
N GLN A 310 -13.63 -0.34 -5.91
CA GLN A 310 -14.53 -1.37 -5.42
C GLN A 310 -14.95 -2.31 -6.54
N LYS A 311 -14.85 -3.59 -6.29
CA LYS A 311 -15.42 -4.66 -7.11
C LYS A 311 -16.84 -4.98 -6.64
N ARG A 312 -17.78 -5.14 -7.58
CA ARG A 312 -19.19 -5.46 -7.28
C ARG A 312 -19.73 -6.58 -8.15
N ASP A 313 -20.73 -7.25 -7.64
CA ASP A 313 -21.54 -8.20 -8.40
C ASP A 313 -22.46 -7.45 -9.38
N LEU A 314 -22.56 -7.91 -10.62
CA LEU A 314 -23.37 -7.24 -11.66
C LEU A 314 -24.88 -7.44 -11.44
N GLU A 315 -25.28 -8.59 -10.90
CA GLU A 315 -26.70 -8.91 -10.73
C GLU A 315 -27.31 -8.20 -9.52
N THR A 316 -26.62 -8.22 -8.40
CA THR A 316 -27.11 -7.63 -7.13
C THR A 316 -26.71 -6.18 -6.93
N LYS A 317 -25.69 -5.69 -7.68
CA LYS A 317 -25.02 -4.39 -7.47
C LYS A 317 -24.30 -4.28 -6.11
N ASP A 318 -24.25 -5.36 -5.33
CA ASP A 318 -23.67 -5.39 -4.00
C ASP A 318 -22.14 -5.56 -4.06
N THR A 319 -21.48 -5.23 -2.96
CA THR A 319 -20.06 -5.50 -2.66
C THR A 319 -19.83 -6.90 -2.11
N LYS A 320 -20.89 -7.70 -1.99
CA LYS A 320 -20.83 -9.10 -1.58
C LYS A 320 -20.95 -10.02 -2.78
N ALA A 321 -20.15 -11.06 -2.81
CA ALA A 321 -20.26 -12.12 -3.81
C ALA A 321 -21.47 -13.02 -3.53
N GLN A 322 -21.98 -13.69 -4.55
CA GLN A 322 -23.06 -14.67 -4.44
C GLN A 322 -22.51 -16.11 -4.46
N GLY A 323 -23.23 -17.04 -3.85
CA GLY A 323 -22.82 -18.46 -3.78
C GLY A 323 -21.42 -18.62 -3.14
N SER A 324 -20.63 -19.53 -3.66
CA SER A 324 -19.23 -19.74 -3.24
C SER A 324 -18.23 -18.85 -3.99
N ALA A 325 -18.69 -17.95 -4.87
CA ALA A 325 -17.84 -16.99 -5.57
C ALA A 325 -17.20 -15.97 -4.61
N THR A 326 -16.16 -15.31 -5.06
CA THR A 326 -15.47 -14.28 -4.27
C THR A 326 -15.20 -13.04 -5.12
N LEU A 327 -15.11 -11.85 -4.50
CA LEU A 327 -14.61 -10.64 -5.15
C LEU A 327 -13.12 -10.40 -4.88
N LYS A 328 -12.50 -11.28 -4.11
CA LYS A 328 -11.07 -11.27 -3.80
C LYS A 328 -10.23 -11.66 -5.02
N ASP A 329 -8.98 -11.21 -5.04
CA ASP A 329 -7.97 -11.54 -6.06
C ASP A 329 -8.36 -11.12 -7.51
N THR A 330 -9.31 -10.18 -7.64
CA THR A 330 -9.51 -9.46 -8.91
C THR A 330 -8.28 -8.62 -9.20
N ALA A 331 -7.66 -8.78 -10.36
CA ALA A 331 -6.48 -8.03 -10.73
C ALA A 331 -6.82 -6.86 -11.65
N PHE A 332 -6.29 -5.67 -11.30
CA PHE A 332 -6.42 -4.44 -12.09
C PHE A 332 -5.06 -3.92 -12.52
N ALA A 333 -4.90 -3.66 -13.79
CA ALA A 333 -3.77 -2.91 -14.33
C ALA A 333 -4.06 -1.40 -14.22
N ILE A 334 -3.14 -0.65 -13.65
CA ILE A 334 -3.11 0.82 -13.71
C ILE A 334 -2.24 1.17 -14.91
N ILE A 335 -2.80 1.86 -15.89
CA ILE A 335 -2.17 2.18 -17.17
C ILE A 335 -1.99 3.70 -17.27
N SER A 336 -0.79 4.15 -17.62
CA SER A 336 -0.51 5.57 -17.83
C SER A 336 -1.16 6.07 -19.12
N LEU A 337 -1.91 7.17 -19.04
CA LEU A 337 -2.45 7.90 -20.21
C LEU A 337 -1.67 9.19 -20.51
N ASN A 338 -0.54 9.39 -19.82
CA ASN A 338 0.23 10.61 -19.85
C ASN A 338 1.16 10.67 -21.07
N GLU A 339 1.36 11.87 -21.63
CA GLU A 339 2.30 12.07 -22.73
C GLU A 339 3.76 11.95 -22.26
N ASN A 340 4.08 12.48 -21.07
CA ASN A 340 5.39 12.27 -20.47
C ASN A 340 5.42 10.98 -19.67
N SER A 341 6.61 10.37 -19.60
CA SER A 341 6.82 9.20 -18.76
C SER A 341 6.58 9.51 -17.28
N VAL A 342 6.17 8.52 -16.52
CA VAL A 342 5.95 8.59 -15.07
C VAL A 342 6.93 7.65 -14.36
N LEU A 343 7.52 8.12 -13.27
CA LEU A 343 8.40 7.30 -12.42
C LEU A 343 7.56 6.62 -11.33
N VAL A 344 7.46 5.31 -11.36
CA VAL A 344 6.73 4.52 -10.36
C VAL A 344 7.67 3.43 -9.83
N GLU A 345 7.87 3.39 -8.52
CA GLU A 345 8.74 2.40 -7.86
C GLU A 345 10.14 2.29 -8.50
N GLY A 346 10.73 3.43 -8.87
CA GLY A 346 12.08 3.51 -9.45
C GLY A 346 12.18 3.17 -10.94
N LYS A 347 11.06 2.91 -11.62
CA LYS A 347 11.02 2.60 -13.05
C LYS A 347 10.19 3.64 -13.82
N LEU A 348 10.69 4.06 -14.98
CA LEU A 348 9.99 4.95 -15.90
C LEU A 348 9.04 4.16 -16.81
N TYR A 349 7.79 4.61 -16.88
CA TYR A 349 6.75 4.05 -17.74
C TYR A 349 6.24 5.11 -18.72
N LYS A 350 6.06 4.69 -19.95
CA LYS A 350 5.54 5.52 -21.06
C LYS A 350 4.01 5.45 -21.10
N LYS A 351 3.43 6.27 -21.96
CA LYS A 351 2.00 6.22 -22.29
C LYS A 351 1.58 4.81 -22.72
N ASN A 352 0.42 4.36 -22.25
CA ASN A 352 -0.18 3.05 -22.46
C ASN A 352 0.59 1.86 -21.84
N GLU A 353 1.60 2.10 -21.02
CA GLU A 353 2.24 1.05 -20.24
C GLU A 353 1.53 0.85 -18.88
N THR A 354 1.48 -0.40 -18.42
CA THR A 354 0.99 -0.75 -17.08
C THR A 354 2.04 -0.35 -16.05
N VAL A 355 1.70 0.63 -15.22
CA VAL A 355 2.60 1.17 -14.18
C VAL A 355 2.55 0.34 -12.89
N LYS A 356 1.41 -0.26 -12.60
CA LYS A 356 1.20 -1.13 -11.44
C LYS A 356 0.03 -2.08 -11.68
N THR A 357 0.09 -3.24 -11.08
CA THR A 357 -1.07 -4.15 -10.92
C THR A 357 -1.44 -4.21 -9.46
N ILE A 358 -2.73 -4.05 -9.16
CA ILE A 358 -3.30 -4.15 -7.83
C ILE A 358 -4.35 -5.25 -7.78
N GLN A 359 -4.61 -5.79 -6.60
CA GLN A 359 -5.59 -6.87 -6.41
C GLN A 359 -6.55 -6.54 -5.28
N THR A 360 -7.78 -7.03 -5.41
CA THR A 360 -8.80 -6.85 -4.37
C THR A 360 -8.56 -7.75 -3.17
N GLY A 361 -8.83 -7.21 -1.98
CA GLY A 361 -8.97 -7.96 -0.75
C GLY A 361 -10.30 -8.75 -0.67
N ILE A 362 -10.56 -9.35 0.47
CA ILE A 362 -11.81 -10.10 0.74
C ILE A 362 -13.06 -9.20 0.69
N ASP A 363 -12.89 -7.93 0.96
CA ASP A 363 -13.91 -6.88 0.88
C ASP A 363 -14.19 -6.39 -0.55
N GLY A 364 -13.50 -6.96 -1.54
CA GLY A 364 -13.59 -6.54 -2.93
C GLY A 364 -12.94 -5.19 -3.23
N ILE A 365 -12.11 -4.65 -2.32
CA ILE A 365 -11.41 -3.38 -2.48
C ILE A 365 -9.96 -3.62 -2.92
N ALA A 366 -9.52 -2.88 -3.92
CA ALA A 366 -8.11 -2.73 -4.25
C ALA A 366 -7.68 -1.27 -4.06
N THR A 367 -6.52 -1.05 -3.46
CA THR A 367 -6.00 0.30 -3.19
C THR A 367 -4.49 0.34 -3.37
N THR A 368 -3.98 1.52 -3.73
CA THR A 368 -2.55 1.84 -3.71
C THR A 368 -2.20 2.66 -2.48
N THR A 369 -0.91 2.90 -2.25
CA THR A 369 -0.45 3.95 -1.34
C THR A 369 -0.77 5.34 -1.92
N ALA A 370 -0.83 6.35 -1.06
CA ALA A 370 -1.18 7.73 -1.44
C ALA A 370 -0.04 8.48 -2.17
N ASP A 371 1.10 7.84 -2.36
CA ASP A 371 2.32 8.40 -2.97
C ASP A 371 2.80 7.61 -4.21
N LEU A 372 2.00 6.63 -4.67
CA LEU A 372 2.43 5.74 -5.74
C LEU A 372 2.52 6.43 -7.10
N LEU A 373 1.47 7.16 -7.50
CA LEU A 373 1.27 7.66 -8.86
C LEU A 373 1.60 9.15 -8.95
N PRO A 374 2.49 9.57 -9.88
CA PRO A 374 2.71 10.98 -10.17
C PRO A 374 1.46 11.69 -10.70
N TYR A 375 1.47 13.02 -10.61
CA TYR A 375 0.45 13.90 -11.20
C TYR A 375 0.15 13.56 -12.66
N GLY A 376 -1.13 13.30 -12.99
CA GLY A 376 -1.51 12.95 -14.34
C GLY A 376 -2.78 12.12 -14.47
N LYS A 377 -2.97 11.54 -15.65
CA LYS A 377 -4.14 10.74 -16.01
C LYS A 377 -3.78 9.27 -16.13
N TYR A 378 -4.68 8.44 -15.63
CA TYR A 378 -4.52 6.99 -15.61
C TYR A 378 -5.81 6.29 -15.96
N LYS A 379 -5.69 5.04 -16.37
CA LYS A 379 -6.81 4.13 -16.62
C LYS A 379 -6.65 2.89 -15.75
N LEU A 380 -7.72 2.48 -15.10
CA LEU A 380 -7.85 1.20 -14.42
C LEU A 380 -8.56 0.21 -15.35
N GLU A 381 -7.96 -0.96 -15.57
CA GLU A 381 -8.49 -2.01 -16.42
C GLU A 381 -8.38 -3.37 -15.72
N GLU A 382 -9.50 -4.10 -15.67
CA GLU A 382 -9.49 -5.44 -15.11
C GLU A 382 -8.77 -6.41 -16.03
N THR A 383 -7.76 -7.10 -15.49
CA THR A 383 -6.96 -8.09 -16.23
C THR A 383 -7.26 -9.51 -15.84
N LYS A 384 -7.88 -9.70 -14.68
CA LYS A 384 -8.30 -11.02 -14.17
C LYS A 384 -9.55 -10.85 -13.33
N ALA A 385 -10.63 -11.53 -13.72
CA ALA A 385 -11.84 -11.63 -12.92
C ALA A 385 -11.60 -12.45 -11.63
N PRO A 386 -12.37 -12.20 -10.58
CA PRO A 386 -12.32 -13.02 -9.37
C PRO A 386 -12.93 -14.40 -9.61
N GLU A 387 -12.66 -15.32 -8.71
CA GLU A 387 -13.18 -16.68 -8.80
C GLU A 387 -14.71 -16.69 -8.78
N GLY A 388 -15.31 -17.47 -9.68
CA GLY A 388 -16.76 -17.57 -9.84
C GLY A 388 -17.38 -16.52 -10.75
N TYR A 389 -16.60 -15.54 -11.25
CA TYR A 389 -17.09 -14.48 -12.13
C TYR A 389 -16.53 -14.57 -13.55
N LEU A 390 -17.15 -13.83 -14.46
CA LEU A 390 -16.72 -13.62 -15.84
C LEU A 390 -16.02 -12.28 -15.97
N THR A 391 -15.07 -12.18 -16.90
CA THR A 391 -14.45 -10.88 -17.26
C THR A 391 -15.38 -9.98 -18.07
N ASP A 392 -16.40 -10.58 -18.70
CA ASP A 392 -17.35 -9.85 -19.54
C ASP A 392 -18.12 -8.79 -18.73
N GLY A 393 -18.16 -7.55 -19.26
CA GLY A 393 -18.85 -6.41 -18.66
C GLY A 393 -17.98 -5.51 -17.78
N ALA A 394 -16.74 -5.88 -17.52
CA ALA A 394 -15.80 -5.00 -16.83
C ALA A 394 -15.43 -3.81 -17.74
N LYS A 395 -15.82 -2.59 -17.35
CA LYS A 395 -15.46 -1.34 -18.07
C LYS A 395 -14.23 -0.75 -17.45
N ALA A 396 -13.28 -0.33 -18.28
CA ALA A 396 -12.14 0.46 -17.82
C ALA A 396 -12.60 1.83 -17.29
N ILE A 397 -11.92 2.33 -16.26
CA ILE A 397 -12.23 3.61 -15.60
C ILE A 397 -11.01 4.52 -15.70
N GLU A 398 -11.22 5.75 -16.16
CA GLU A 398 -10.20 6.78 -16.16
C GLU A 398 -10.28 7.63 -14.89
N PHE A 399 -9.13 8.02 -14.37
CA PHE A 399 -9.01 8.89 -13.20
C PHE A 399 -7.77 9.77 -13.31
N SER A 400 -7.69 10.79 -12.46
CA SER A 400 -6.56 11.72 -12.43
C SER A 400 -6.00 11.90 -11.04
N ILE A 401 -4.69 12.00 -10.95
CA ILE A 401 -3.97 12.41 -9.75
C ILE A 401 -3.69 13.90 -9.87
N THR A 402 -4.28 14.71 -8.98
CA THR A 402 -4.19 16.18 -8.98
C THR A 402 -3.82 16.77 -7.63
N GLU A 403 -3.92 16.01 -6.55
CA GLU A 403 -3.66 16.46 -5.18
C GLU A 403 -2.63 15.54 -4.51
N ASN A 404 -1.68 16.15 -3.81
CA ASN A 404 -0.61 15.41 -3.14
C ASN A 404 -1.12 14.63 -1.93
N GLY A 405 -0.68 13.38 -1.81
CA GLY A 405 -1.01 12.51 -0.68
C GLY A 405 -2.46 12.05 -0.65
N LYS A 406 -3.24 12.28 -1.71
CA LYS A 406 -4.65 11.92 -1.79
C LYS A 406 -4.85 10.59 -2.53
N ILE A 407 -5.73 9.76 -2.00
CA ILE A 407 -6.24 8.58 -2.69
C ILE A 407 -7.54 8.96 -3.41
N VAL A 408 -7.56 8.82 -4.72
CA VAL A 408 -8.76 8.97 -5.54
C VAL A 408 -9.69 7.80 -5.21
N ASP A 409 -10.85 8.10 -4.64
CA ASP A 409 -11.82 7.09 -4.23
C ASP A 409 -12.83 6.81 -5.36
N LEU A 410 -12.76 5.61 -5.92
CA LEU A 410 -13.63 5.09 -6.98
C LEU A 410 -14.52 3.95 -6.44
N THR A 411 -14.91 4.00 -5.17
CA THR A 411 -15.70 2.91 -4.54
C THR A 411 -17.21 3.10 -4.63
N ASP A 412 -17.68 4.24 -5.11
CA ASP A 412 -19.10 4.46 -5.34
C ASP A 412 -19.65 3.61 -6.51
N GLU A 413 -20.97 3.51 -6.62
CA GLU A 413 -21.63 2.68 -7.62
C GLU A 413 -21.32 3.07 -9.06
N SER A 414 -21.12 4.37 -9.32
CA SER A 414 -20.90 4.89 -10.69
C SER A 414 -19.48 4.59 -11.19
N HIS A 415 -18.52 4.43 -10.28
CA HIS A 415 -17.12 4.16 -10.58
C HIS A 415 -16.69 2.71 -10.28
N SER A 416 -17.58 1.90 -9.68
CA SER A 416 -17.27 0.49 -9.40
C SER A 416 -17.20 -0.35 -10.67
N ILE A 417 -16.41 -1.42 -10.61
CA ILE A 417 -16.30 -2.39 -11.71
C ILE A 417 -17.14 -3.62 -11.37
N TYR A 418 -18.00 -4.00 -12.30
CA TYR A 418 -18.98 -5.06 -12.15
C TYR A 418 -18.63 -6.28 -13.00
N ASN A 419 -18.78 -7.49 -12.44
CA ASN A 419 -18.70 -8.72 -13.22
C ASN A 419 -19.94 -9.57 -13.03
N GLN A 420 -20.28 -10.32 -14.08
CA GLN A 420 -21.35 -11.29 -14.07
C GLN A 420 -20.87 -12.56 -13.35
N ILE A 421 -21.64 -13.01 -12.35
CA ILE A 421 -21.40 -14.31 -11.73
C ILE A 421 -21.69 -15.45 -12.73
N LYS A 422 -20.89 -16.52 -12.67
CA LYS A 422 -21.14 -17.72 -13.46
C LYS A 422 -22.37 -18.43 -12.93
N ARG A 423 -23.21 -18.89 -13.85
CA ARG A 423 -24.42 -19.67 -13.56
C ARG A 423 -24.49 -20.89 -14.47
N GLY A 424 -25.03 -21.98 -13.96
CA GLY A 424 -25.25 -23.22 -14.71
C GLY A 424 -26.56 -23.87 -14.36
N ASP A 425 -26.79 -25.04 -14.91
CA ASP A 425 -28.01 -25.82 -14.75
C ASP A 425 -27.67 -27.26 -14.42
N LEU A 426 -28.69 -28.01 -13.97
CA LEU A 426 -28.65 -29.46 -13.75
C LEU A 426 -29.78 -30.14 -14.54
N GLU A 427 -29.54 -31.36 -14.98
CA GLU A 427 -30.57 -32.26 -15.53
C GLU A 427 -30.30 -33.68 -15.15
N GLY A 428 -31.34 -34.53 -15.17
CA GLY A 428 -31.20 -35.93 -14.87
C GLY A 428 -32.47 -36.73 -15.16
N VAL A 429 -32.35 -38.03 -15.04
CA VAL A 429 -33.43 -38.98 -15.27
C VAL A 429 -33.57 -39.94 -14.08
N LYS A 430 -34.76 -40.04 -13.51
CA LYS A 430 -35.06 -40.91 -12.39
C LYS A 430 -35.72 -42.20 -12.83
N ILE A 431 -35.18 -43.32 -12.39
CA ILE A 431 -35.76 -44.66 -12.58
C ILE A 431 -35.87 -45.44 -11.26
N GLY A 432 -36.83 -46.34 -11.17
CA GLY A 432 -37.01 -47.19 -10.01
C GLY A 432 -36.17 -48.46 -10.02
N ALA A 433 -36.04 -49.10 -8.89
CA ALA A 433 -35.34 -50.34 -8.71
C ALA A 433 -35.94 -51.51 -9.56
N GLY A 434 -35.10 -52.40 -9.99
CA GLY A 434 -35.46 -53.66 -10.66
C GLY A 434 -36.03 -53.55 -12.05
N THR A 435 -37.17 -52.92 -12.22
CA THR A 435 -37.84 -52.79 -13.52
C THR A 435 -37.28 -51.69 -14.40
N HIS A 436 -36.44 -50.80 -13.86
CA HIS A 436 -35.94 -49.60 -14.52
C HIS A 436 -37.05 -48.69 -15.08
N LYS A 437 -38.22 -48.75 -14.47
CA LYS A 437 -39.35 -47.90 -14.85
C LYS A 437 -39.03 -46.44 -14.47
N ARG A 438 -39.28 -45.53 -15.40
CA ARG A 438 -39.16 -44.09 -15.15
C ARG A 438 -40.16 -43.64 -14.08
N LEU A 439 -39.68 -42.87 -13.11
CA LEU A 439 -40.50 -42.40 -11.97
C LEU A 439 -40.87 -40.91 -12.15
N ALA A 440 -42.15 -40.66 -12.34
CA ALA A 440 -42.71 -39.32 -12.41
C ALA A 440 -43.01 -38.77 -11.02
N ASN A 441 -43.03 -37.46 -10.91
CA ASN A 441 -43.35 -36.72 -9.68
C ASN A 441 -42.40 -37.00 -8.50
N VAL A 442 -41.15 -37.37 -8.74
CA VAL A 442 -40.15 -37.55 -7.72
C VAL A 442 -39.49 -36.20 -7.47
N PRO A 443 -39.56 -35.65 -6.26
CA PRO A 443 -38.95 -34.37 -5.92
C PRO A 443 -37.48 -34.55 -5.56
N PHE A 444 -36.63 -33.66 -6.12
CA PHE A 444 -35.22 -33.49 -5.77
C PHE A 444 -35.02 -32.12 -5.17
N LYS A 445 -34.54 -32.08 -3.92
CA LYS A 445 -34.15 -30.87 -3.24
C LYS A 445 -32.72 -30.52 -3.58
N ILE A 446 -32.51 -29.33 -4.09
CA ILE A 446 -31.21 -28.76 -4.42
C ILE A 446 -30.87 -27.70 -3.38
N THR A 447 -29.80 -27.90 -2.62
CA THR A 447 -29.41 -26.99 -1.52
C THR A 447 -28.01 -26.44 -1.75
N SER A 448 -27.86 -25.11 -1.77
CA SER A 448 -26.55 -24.44 -1.80
C SER A 448 -25.79 -24.75 -0.51
N LYS A 449 -24.58 -25.25 -0.62
CA LYS A 449 -23.72 -25.51 0.55
C LYS A 449 -23.21 -24.23 1.20
N THR A 450 -23.13 -23.14 0.44
CA THR A 450 -22.63 -21.86 0.93
C THR A 450 -23.71 -21.02 1.59
N THR A 451 -24.89 -20.93 0.98
CA THR A 451 -25.95 -20.04 1.47
C THR A 451 -27.04 -20.76 2.26
N GLY A 452 -27.17 -22.08 2.11
CA GLY A 452 -28.27 -22.87 2.65
C GLY A 452 -29.60 -22.68 1.90
N GLU A 453 -29.62 -21.83 0.85
CA GLU A 453 -30.80 -21.67 0.00
C GLU A 453 -31.13 -22.98 -0.69
N SER A 454 -32.41 -23.36 -0.73
CA SER A 454 -32.84 -24.60 -1.34
C SER A 454 -34.09 -24.41 -2.19
N HIS A 455 -34.14 -25.19 -3.28
CA HIS A 455 -35.28 -25.28 -4.20
C HIS A 455 -35.54 -26.75 -4.53
N ILE A 456 -36.78 -27.05 -4.93
CA ILE A 456 -37.18 -28.39 -5.26
C ILE A 456 -37.55 -28.44 -6.76
N VAL A 457 -36.95 -29.39 -7.50
CA VAL A 457 -37.36 -29.78 -8.84
C VAL A 457 -38.07 -31.12 -8.82
N VAL A 458 -39.01 -31.34 -9.73
CA VAL A 458 -39.84 -32.52 -9.74
C VAL A 458 -39.72 -33.21 -11.12
N THR A 459 -39.60 -34.51 -11.14
CA THR A 459 -39.53 -35.25 -12.41
C THR A 459 -40.87 -35.26 -13.17
N ASP A 460 -40.79 -35.13 -14.49
CA ASP A 460 -41.96 -35.22 -15.40
C ASP A 460 -42.46 -36.66 -15.58
N LYS A 461 -43.47 -36.83 -16.43
CA LYS A 461 -44.03 -38.14 -16.80
C LYS A 461 -43.00 -39.13 -17.37
N ASN A 462 -41.88 -38.64 -17.89
CA ASN A 462 -40.79 -39.43 -18.42
C ASN A 462 -39.65 -39.64 -17.41
N GLY A 463 -39.84 -39.27 -16.15
CA GLY A 463 -38.83 -39.32 -15.10
C GLY A 463 -37.69 -38.31 -15.29
N GLN A 464 -37.83 -37.33 -16.16
CA GLN A 464 -36.80 -36.32 -16.44
C GLN A 464 -37.03 -35.06 -15.59
N PHE A 465 -35.98 -34.41 -15.20
CA PHE A 465 -35.99 -33.07 -14.61
C PHE A 465 -34.84 -32.24 -15.16
N SER A 466 -35.03 -30.94 -15.22
CA SER A 466 -33.97 -29.98 -15.55
C SER A 466 -34.26 -28.65 -14.87
N THR A 467 -33.19 -27.90 -14.52
CA THR A 467 -33.29 -26.53 -13.97
C THR A 467 -33.20 -25.46 -15.06
N ALA A 468 -32.91 -25.86 -16.31
CA ALA A 468 -32.71 -24.94 -17.42
C ALA A 468 -34.01 -24.26 -17.86
N SER A 469 -33.91 -23.03 -18.36
CA SER A 469 -35.06 -22.17 -18.73
C SER A 469 -35.87 -22.69 -19.91
N ASP A 470 -35.30 -23.53 -20.79
CA ASP A 470 -35.98 -24.21 -21.89
C ASP A 470 -36.86 -25.38 -21.40
N TRP A 471 -36.58 -25.91 -20.20
CA TRP A 471 -37.44 -26.84 -19.50
C TRP A 471 -38.60 -26.15 -18.80
N ALA A 472 -38.25 -25.19 -17.88
CA ALA A 472 -39.23 -24.36 -17.20
C ALA A 472 -38.64 -22.93 -16.97
N SER A 473 -39.36 -21.89 -17.38
CA SER A 473 -38.90 -20.51 -17.20
C SER A 473 -38.57 -20.24 -15.75
N HIS A 474 -37.39 -19.68 -15.45
CA HIS A 474 -36.94 -19.32 -14.11
C HIS A 474 -37.90 -18.34 -13.42
N LYS A 475 -38.67 -17.57 -14.20
CA LYS A 475 -39.72 -16.65 -13.68
C LYS A 475 -40.92 -17.39 -13.10
N LYS A 476 -41.05 -18.70 -13.37
CA LYS A 476 -42.05 -19.55 -12.72
C LYS A 476 -41.55 -20.18 -11.42
N ASN A 477 -40.55 -19.61 -10.83
CA ASN A 477 -40.00 -20.09 -9.57
C ASN A 477 -41.03 -19.96 -8.45
N THR A 478 -41.61 -21.11 -8.04
CA THR A 478 -42.57 -21.19 -6.94
C THR A 478 -41.93 -21.63 -5.65
N ASN A 479 -40.71 -22.20 -5.70
CA ASN A 479 -40.02 -22.86 -4.59
C ASN A 479 -40.84 -23.99 -3.91
N ALA A 480 -41.96 -24.34 -4.49
CA ALA A 480 -42.91 -25.27 -3.89
C ALA A 480 -42.66 -26.72 -4.25
N GLY A 481 -41.99 -27.01 -5.38
CA GLY A 481 -41.68 -28.35 -5.84
C GLY A 481 -42.93 -29.20 -6.09
N THR A 482 -43.97 -28.64 -6.64
CA THR A 482 -45.27 -29.31 -6.81
C THR A 482 -45.50 -29.85 -8.22
N SER A 483 -44.74 -29.34 -9.18
CA SER A 483 -44.91 -29.69 -10.62
C SER A 483 -43.57 -29.63 -11.35
N SER A 484 -43.43 -30.48 -12.38
CA SER A 484 -42.29 -30.46 -13.30
C SER A 484 -42.23 -29.18 -14.17
N GLU A 485 -43.26 -28.34 -14.14
CA GLU A 485 -43.31 -27.05 -14.83
C GLU A 485 -42.85 -25.87 -13.94
N ASP A 486 -42.55 -26.12 -12.66
CA ASP A 486 -42.02 -25.14 -11.78
C ASP A 486 -40.57 -24.81 -12.09
N GLY A 487 -40.25 -23.54 -12.39
CA GLY A 487 -38.91 -23.08 -12.56
C GLY A 487 -38.21 -22.86 -11.22
N ILE A 488 -36.92 -22.81 -11.21
CA ILE A 488 -36.13 -22.42 -10.02
C ILE A 488 -35.17 -21.28 -10.35
N TRP A 489 -34.75 -20.55 -9.31
CA TRP A 489 -33.76 -19.51 -9.41
C TRP A 489 -33.05 -19.31 -8.07
N PHE A 490 -31.74 -19.47 -8.05
CA PHE A 490 -30.91 -19.24 -6.88
C PHE A 490 -30.40 -17.81 -6.82
N GLY A 491 -30.31 -17.27 -5.60
CA GLY A 491 -29.88 -15.91 -5.32
C GLY A 491 -31.00 -14.88 -5.33
N ILE A 492 -30.64 -13.64 -4.97
CA ILE A 492 -31.60 -12.56 -4.71
C ILE A 492 -31.91 -11.71 -5.95
N SER A 493 -31.21 -11.94 -7.06
CA SER A 493 -31.45 -11.20 -8.30
C SER A 493 -32.74 -11.66 -9.00
N GLU A 494 -33.30 -10.81 -9.86
CA GLU A 494 -34.48 -11.14 -10.68
C GLU A 494 -34.16 -12.33 -11.60
N PRO A 495 -35.07 -13.32 -11.70
CA PRO A 495 -34.91 -14.46 -12.58
C PRO A 495 -34.75 -14.05 -14.05
N ASP A 496 -33.71 -14.63 -14.70
CA ASP A 496 -33.32 -14.33 -16.08
C ASP A 496 -33.14 -15.62 -16.89
N ASP A 497 -34.07 -15.88 -17.82
CA ASP A 497 -34.07 -17.09 -18.67
C ASP A 497 -32.86 -17.16 -19.63
N SER A 498 -32.07 -16.10 -19.77
CA SER A 498 -30.84 -16.12 -20.58
C SER A 498 -29.61 -16.69 -19.85
N LYS A 499 -29.77 -17.01 -18.56
CA LYS A 499 -28.73 -17.48 -17.65
C LYS A 499 -29.12 -18.84 -17.06
N GLY A 500 -28.17 -19.55 -16.45
CA GLY A 500 -28.49 -20.74 -15.65
C GLY A 500 -29.17 -20.41 -14.33
N ALA A 501 -29.95 -21.31 -13.79
CA ALA A 501 -30.68 -21.17 -12.53
C ALA A 501 -29.78 -21.12 -11.31
N LEU A 502 -28.69 -21.94 -11.32
CA LEU A 502 -27.78 -22.13 -10.19
C LEU A 502 -26.58 -21.20 -10.28
N LEU A 503 -26.20 -20.60 -9.16
CA LEU A 503 -24.98 -19.81 -9.02
C LEU A 503 -23.73 -20.69 -9.06
N TYR A 504 -22.57 -20.08 -9.27
CA TYR A 504 -21.27 -20.71 -8.99
C TYR A 504 -21.24 -21.14 -7.52
N ASP A 505 -21.40 -22.45 -7.27
CA ASP A 505 -21.44 -23.01 -5.91
C ASP A 505 -21.32 -24.53 -5.96
N THR A 506 -21.26 -25.15 -4.77
CA THR A 506 -21.47 -26.57 -4.56
C THR A 506 -22.87 -26.77 -4.02
N TYR A 507 -23.59 -27.69 -4.62
CA TYR A 507 -24.96 -28.02 -4.26
C TYR A 507 -25.06 -29.44 -3.77
N GLU A 508 -25.83 -29.67 -2.73
CA GLU A 508 -26.28 -30.98 -2.26
C GLU A 508 -27.60 -31.29 -2.94
N ILE A 509 -27.66 -32.43 -3.58
CA ILE A 509 -28.86 -32.97 -4.26
C ILE A 509 -29.42 -34.10 -3.41
N GLU A 510 -30.63 -33.94 -2.90
CA GLU A 510 -31.33 -34.90 -2.03
C GLU A 510 -32.62 -35.33 -2.69
N GLU A 511 -32.80 -36.64 -2.89
CA GLU A 511 -34.09 -37.22 -3.29
C GLU A 511 -35.04 -37.22 -2.09
N LEU A 512 -36.26 -36.71 -2.28
CA LEU A 512 -37.27 -36.71 -1.23
C LEU A 512 -38.28 -37.87 -1.40
N SER A 513 -38.78 -38.41 -0.31
CA SER A 513 -39.80 -39.48 -0.29
C SER A 513 -41.12 -38.96 -0.88
N CYS A 514 -41.76 -39.78 -1.72
CA CYS A 514 -43.06 -39.53 -2.33
C CYS A 514 -43.78 -40.83 -2.65
N GLU A 515 -45.03 -40.79 -3.15
CA GLU A 515 -45.76 -42.00 -3.54
C GLU A 515 -45.08 -42.76 -4.68
N SER A 516 -44.33 -42.11 -5.58
CA SER A 516 -43.70 -42.74 -6.74
C SER A 516 -42.46 -43.54 -6.38
N ASN A 517 -41.80 -43.27 -5.28
CA ASN A 517 -40.59 -43.98 -4.80
C ASN A 517 -40.83 -44.72 -3.48
N LYS A 518 -42.11 -44.92 -3.10
CA LYS A 518 -42.46 -45.61 -1.86
C LYS A 518 -42.00 -47.07 -1.85
N GLY A 519 -41.37 -47.51 -0.76
CA GLY A 519 -40.79 -48.85 -0.60
C GLY A 519 -39.48 -49.05 -1.36
N MET A 520 -38.87 -47.96 -1.83
CA MET A 520 -37.54 -47.95 -2.43
C MET A 520 -36.56 -47.24 -1.49
N LYS A 521 -35.34 -47.72 -1.47
CA LYS A 521 -34.25 -47.04 -0.80
C LYS A 521 -33.83 -45.83 -1.66
N LEU A 522 -34.05 -44.62 -1.13
CA LEU A 522 -33.73 -43.40 -1.82
C LEU A 522 -32.22 -43.30 -2.10
N ILE A 523 -31.86 -42.59 -3.14
CA ILE A 523 -30.47 -42.31 -3.47
C ILE A 523 -29.85 -41.45 -2.31
N PRO A 524 -28.65 -41.85 -1.80
CA PRO A 524 -27.95 -41.00 -0.84
C PRO A 524 -27.73 -39.60 -1.40
N ALA A 525 -27.86 -38.56 -0.59
CA ALA A 525 -27.56 -37.19 -1.00
C ALA A 525 -26.13 -37.11 -1.53
N PHE A 526 -25.94 -36.40 -2.63
CA PHE A 526 -24.66 -36.24 -3.30
C PHE A 526 -24.41 -34.80 -3.68
N GLU A 527 -23.12 -34.43 -3.89
CA GLU A 527 -22.72 -33.08 -4.21
C GLU A 527 -22.46 -32.87 -5.70
N VAL A 528 -22.84 -31.69 -6.21
CA VAL A 528 -22.59 -31.21 -7.56
C VAL A 528 -22.00 -29.83 -7.54
N VAL A 529 -20.93 -29.62 -8.33
CA VAL A 529 -20.24 -28.33 -8.39
C VAL A 529 -20.60 -27.58 -9.67
N VAL A 530 -21.24 -26.45 -9.57
CA VAL A 530 -21.49 -25.51 -10.68
C VAL A 530 -20.31 -24.55 -10.77
N SER A 531 -19.37 -24.81 -11.67
CA SER A 531 -18.14 -24.02 -11.85
C SER A 531 -17.99 -23.35 -13.22
N ARG A 532 -18.84 -23.72 -14.18
CA ARG A 532 -18.80 -23.21 -15.55
C ARG A 532 -20.06 -22.45 -15.90
N ASN A 533 -19.88 -21.35 -16.64
CA ASN A 533 -21.00 -20.52 -17.06
C ASN A 533 -21.78 -21.18 -18.21
N LYS A 534 -23.12 -21.16 -18.12
CA LYS A 534 -24.06 -21.66 -19.13
C LYS A 534 -23.80 -23.15 -19.51
N VAL A 535 -23.46 -23.94 -18.54
CA VAL A 535 -23.31 -25.40 -18.71
C VAL A 535 -24.41 -26.08 -17.92
N THR A 536 -25.16 -26.93 -18.57
CA THR A 536 -26.07 -27.88 -17.92
C THR A 536 -25.28 -29.14 -17.57
N ILE A 537 -25.27 -29.50 -16.30
CA ILE A 537 -24.60 -30.70 -15.78
C ILE A 537 -25.60 -31.86 -15.87
N ASP A 538 -25.31 -32.81 -16.70
CA ASP A 538 -26.10 -34.05 -16.82
C ASP A 538 -25.70 -35.02 -15.69
N LEU A 539 -26.66 -35.30 -14.80
CA LEU A 539 -26.52 -36.25 -13.69
C LEU A 539 -26.71 -37.71 -14.14
N GLY A 540 -27.06 -37.89 -15.40
CA GLY A 540 -27.33 -39.20 -15.96
C GLY A 540 -28.60 -39.84 -15.41
N THR A 541 -28.55 -41.15 -15.24
CA THR A 541 -29.68 -41.93 -14.73
C THR A 541 -29.49 -42.23 -13.25
N LEU A 542 -30.43 -41.72 -12.45
CA LEU A 542 -30.49 -41.88 -11.01
C LEU A 542 -31.42 -43.07 -10.68
N THR A 543 -30.90 -44.12 -10.08
CA THR A 543 -31.64 -45.39 -9.83
C THR A 543 -31.78 -45.65 -8.34
N ASP A 544 -33.03 -45.91 -7.87
CA ASP A 544 -33.28 -46.40 -6.52
C ASP A 544 -32.93 -47.89 -6.41
N GLU A 545 -32.73 -48.35 -5.22
CA GLU A 545 -32.64 -49.75 -4.84
C GLU A 545 -33.88 -50.12 -4.07
N TYR A 546 -34.19 -51.47 -3.98
CA TYR A 546 -35.23 -51.91 -3.06
C TYR A 546 -34.77 -51.64 -1.61
N GLU A 547 -35.73 -51.26 -0.77
CA GLU A 547 -35.51 -51.17 0.66
C GLU A 547 -35.26 -52.61 1.17
N LYS A 548 -34.12 -52.89 1.71
CA LYS A 548 -33.78 -54.21 2.28
C LYS A 548 -34.48 -54.35 3.62
N GLU A 549 -35.21 -55.44 3.81
CA GLU A 549 -35.77 -55.82 5.09
C GLU A 549 -34.63 -56.22 6.05
N ILE A 550 -34.57 -55.57 7.21
CA ILE A 550 -33.58 -55.92 8.23
C ILE A 550 -34.10 -57.12 8.97
N THR A 551 -33.32 -58.22 8.95
CA THR A 551 -33.63 -59.44 9.70
C THR A 551 -32.73 -59.58 10.92
N ILE A 552 -33.30 -60.20 11.99
CA ILE A 552 -32.62 -60.42 13.26
C ILE A 552 -32.78 -61.90 13.68
N HIS A 553 -31.67 -62.56 13.95
CA HIS A 553 -31.60 -63.89 14.50
C HIS A 553 -30.70 -63.89 15.74
N THR A 554 -31.14 -64.58 16.79
CA THR A 554 -30.41 -64.51 18.05
C THR A 554 -30.16 -65.90 18.62
N THR A 555 -29.15 -66.01 19.50
CA THR A 555 -28.82 -67.23 20.22
C THR A 555 -28.30 -66.88 21.63
N ALA A 556 -29.10 -67.14 22.63
CA ALA A 556 -28.76 -66.87 24.02
C ALA A 556 -28.05 -68.10 24.68
N THR A 557 -26.99 -67.88 25.42
CA THR A 557 -26.20 -68.89 26.12
C THR A 557 -25.66 -68.33 27.46
N GLU A 558 -25.21 -69.24 28.31
CA GLU A 558 -24.45 -68.85 29.49
C GLU A 558 -23.07 -68.36 29.10
N LYS A 559 -22.62 -67.28 29.73
CA LYS A 559 -21.39 -66.54 29.31
C LYS A 559 -20.12 -67.37 29.35
N GLU A 560 -19.92 -68.18 30.43
CA GLU A 560 -18.64 -68.88 30.63
C GLU A 560 -18.61 -70.25 29.95
N THR A 561 -19.72 -70.95 29.87
CA THR A 561 -19.83 -72.29 29.32
C THR A 561 -20.27 -72.30 27.85
N GLY A 562 -21.01 -71.31 27.41
CA GLY A 562 -21.64 -71.30 26.09
C GLY A 562 -22.83 -72.24 25.98
N GLU A 563 -23.29 -72.81 27.08
CA GLU A 563 -24.37 -73.79 27.12
C GLU A 563 -25.73 -73.15 27.27
N LYS A 564 -26.80 -73.90 27.01
CA LYS A 564 -28.20 -73.50 27.24
C LYS A 564 -28.71 -73.77 28.66
N ILE A 565 -27.89 -74.37 29.48
CA ILE A 565 -28.21 -74.72 30.87
C ILE A 565 -27.34 -73.95 31.82
N ILE A 566 -27.97 -73.26 32.72
CA ILE A 566 -27.32 -72.34 33.67
C ILE A 566 -27.63 -72.81 35.06
N VAL A 567 -26.67 -72.93 35.94
CA VAL A 567 -26.90 -73.29 37.37
C VAL A 567 -27.30 -72.02 38.13
N ALA A 568 -28.41 -72.08 38.86
CA ALA A 568 -28.88 -70.98 39.68
C ALA A 568 -27.79 -70.41 40.61
N GLY A 569 -27.68 -69.09 40.68
CA GLY A 569 -26.66 -68.42 41.47
C GLY A 569 -26.87 -66.90 41.54
N LYS A 570 -26.15 -66.23 42.43
CA LYS A 570 -26.29 -64.81 42.72
C LYS A 570 -25.82 -63.88 41.55
N LYS A 571 -25.02 -64.41 40.66
CA LYS A 571 -24.49 -63.65 39.54
C LYS A 571 -24.42 -64.55 38.32
N VAL A 572 -25.49 -64.60 37.55
CA VAL A 572 -25.59 -65.33 36.30
C VAL A 572 -25.49 -64.31 35.15
N THR A 573 -24.84 -64.66 34.07
CA THR A 573 -24.79 -63.83 32.89
C THR A 573 -25.21 -64.62 31.66
N ILE A 574 -26.30 -64.19 31.03
CA ILE A 574 -26.71 -64.64 29.71
C ILE A 574 -26.08 -63.75 28.68
N VAL A 575 -25.44 -64.28 27.69
CA VAL A 575 -24.96 -63.56 26.48
C VAL A 575 -25.82 -63.97 25.32
N ASP A 576 -26.45 -63.02 24.69
CA ASP A 576 -27.15 -63.22 23.47
C ASP A 576 -26.33 -62.75 22.27
N THR A 577 -26.06 -63.62 21.35
CA THR A 577 -25.38 -63.34 20.09
C THR A 577 -26.43 -63.09 19.03
N VAL A 578 -26.57 -61.81 18.68
CA VAL A 578 -27.54 -61.30 17.73
C VAL A 578 -26.89 -61.20 16.34
N THR A 579 -27.41 -61.92 15.35
CA THR A 579 -27.01 -61.84 13.96
C THR A 579 -28.01 -60.94 13.23
N LEU A 580 -27.50 -59.87 12.64
CA LEU A 580 -28.25 -58.86 11.92
C LEU A 580 -27.89 -58.95 10.44
N ASP A 581 -28.87 -58.84 9.54
CA ASP A 581 -28.70 -58.82 8.09
C ASP A 581 -29.57 -57.70 7.50
N GLY A 582 -29.08 -56.98 6.48
CA GLY A 582 -29.78 -55.86 5.86
C GLY A 582 -29.46 -54.49 6.48
N LEU A 583 -28.44 -54.40 7.33
CA LEU A 583 -28.00 -53.11 7.90
C LEU A 583 -27.42 -52.21 6.84
N GLU A 584 -27.52 -50.89 7.03
CA GLU A 584 -26.87 -49.87 6.24
C GLU A 584 -25.51 -49.52 6.86
N GLU A 585 -24.41 -49.72 6.13
CA GLU A 585 -23.07 -49.41 6.59
C GLU A 585 -22.96 -47.92 6.97
N GLY A 586 -22.33 -47.61 8.11
CA GLY A 586 -22.20 -46.26 8.68
C GLY A 586 -23.44 -45.80 9.46
N ARG A 587 -24.57 -46.51 9.40
CA ARG A 587 -25.79 -46.17 10.12
C ARG A 587 -25.70 -46.60 11.56
N LYS A 588 -26.22 -45.75 12.46
CA LYS A 588 -26.26 -46.00 13.92
C LYS A 588 -27.56 -46.73 14.29
N TYR A 589 -27.42 -47.84 15.00
CA TYR A 589 -28.54 -48.64 15.48
C TYR A 589 -28.47 -48.82 17.02
N GLN A 590 -29.60 -49.08 17.64
CA GLN A 590 -29.70 -49.47 19.05
C GLN A 590 -30.47 -50.80 19.16
N LEU A 591 -29.82 -51.81 19.73
CA LEU A 591 -30.41 -53.06 20.09
C LEU A 591 -30.89 -52.97 21.56
N LYS A 592 -32.13 -53.29 21.82
CA LYS A 592 -32.71 -53.40 23.17
C LYS A 592 -33.18 -54.82 23.41
N GLY A 593 -32.78 -55.45 24.53
CA GLY A 593 -33.20 -56.78 24.84
C GLY A 593 -33.58 -56.94 26.31
N TRP A 594 -34.41 -57.91 26.60
CA TRP A 594 -34.87 -58.24 27.95
C TRP A 594 -35.18 -59.71 28.09
N GLN A 595 -35.25 -60.19 29.32
CA GLN A 595 -35.54 -61.61 29.65
C GLN A 595 -37.01 -61.81 29.94
N ILE A 596 -37.59 -62.91 29.46
CA ILE A 596 -38.97 -63.36 29.68
C ILE A 596 -38.94 -64.67 30.42
N LEU A 597 -39.79 -64.84 31.41
CA LEU A 597 -40.16 -66.14 32.05
C LEU A 597 -41.07 -66.88 31.06
N LYS A 598 -40.56 -67.99 30.48
CA LYS A 598 -41.25 -68.67 29.39
C LYS A 598 -42.63 -69.16 29.75
N GLU A 599 -42.75 -69.92 30.91
CA GLU A 599 -43.97 -70.57 31.35
C GLU A 599 -45.04 -69.54 31.73
N GLU A 600 -44.64 -68.36 32.16
CA GLU A 600 -45.55 -67.30 32.62
C GLU A 600 -45.84 -66.27 31.52
N ASN A 601 -45.07 -66.33 30.45
CA ASN A 601 -45.04 -65.32 29.35
C ASN A 601 -44.99 -63.89 29.94
N ALA A 602 -44.12 -63.68 30.92
CA ALA A 602 -44.01 -62.44 31.68
C ALA A 602 -42.56 -61.96 31.72
N GLU A 603 -42.38 -60.63 31.78
CA GLU A 603 -41.04 -60.04 31.93
C GLU A 603 -40.36 -60.51 33.21
N LEU A 604 -39.11 -60.92 33.15
CA LEU A 604 -38.32 -61.25 34.31
C LEU A 604 -37.98 -59.99 35.12
N LEU A 605 -38.47 -59.99 36.35
CA LEU A 605 -38.20 -58.91 37.34
C LEU A 605 -37.32 -59.44 38.47
N ILE A 606 -36.18 -58.80 38.72
CA ILE A 606 -35.33 -59.04 39.87
C ILE A 606 -35.38 -57.76 40.72
N ASP A 607 -35.77 -57.93 42.01
CA ASP A 607 -35.99 -56.80 42.88
C ASP A 607 -36.93 -55.71 42.32
N GLY A 608 -37.95 -56.14 41.55
CA GLY A 608 -38.95 -55.30 40.94
C GLY A 608 -38.41 -54.49 39.67
N LYS A 609 -37.23 -54.81 39.20
CA LYS A 609 -36.64 -54.22 37.95
C LYS A 609 -36.56 -55.28 36.90
N ARG A 610 -36.92 -54.89 35.67
CA ARG A 610 -36.78 -55.76 34.47
C ARG A 610 -35.32 -56.08 34.22
N VAL A 611 -35.04 -57.33 33.92
CA VAL A 611 -33.72 -57.76 33.45
C VAL A 611 -33.61 -57.40 31.97
N GLU A 612 -33.02 -56.26 31.70
CA GLU A 612 -32.86 -55.72 30.36
C GLU A 612 -31.44 -55.23 30.12
N SER A 613 -31.06 -55.07 28.86
CA SER A 613 -29.81 -54.48 28.42
C SER A 613 -30.04 -53.81 27.09
N ASP A 614 -29.19 -52.77 26.80
CA ASP A 614 -29.17 -52.16 25.48
C ASP A 614 -27.74 -52.01 24.97
N TYR A 615 -27.60 -52.04 23.64
CA TYR A 615 -26.33 -51.87 22.96
C TYR A 615 -26.50 -50.99 21.74
N THR A 616 -25.73 -49.87 21.70
CA THR A 616 -25.74 -48.95 20.57
C THR A 616 -24.47 -49.14 19.75
N PHE A 617 -24.58 -49.25 18.44
CA PHE A 617 -23.47 -49.50 17.54
C PHE A 617 -23.65 -48.73 16.20
N VAL A 618 -22.56 -48.62 15.45
CA VAL A 618 -22.58 -48.17 14.06
C VAL A 618 -22.32 -49.40 13.20
N ALA A 619 -23.16 -49.64 12.19
CA ALA A 619 -22.99 -50.76 11.30
C ALA A 619 -21.70 -50.57 10.46
N ASP A 620 -20.78 -51.53 10.52
CA ASP A 620 -19.55 -51.58 9.73
C ASP A 620 -19.69 -52.39 8.44
N SER A 621 -20.81 -53.09 8.31
CA SER A 621 -21.16 -53.93 7.20
C SER A 621 -22.67 -54.25 7.18
N GLU A 622 -23.18 -54.72 6.06
CA GLU A 622 -24.56 -55.12 5.87
C GLU A 622 -24.96 -56.25 6.85
N LYS A 623 -24.03 -57.15 7.19
CA LYS A 623 -24.23 -58.27 8.11
C LYS A 623 -23.31 -58.15 9.29
N MET A 624 -23.88 -58.09 10.48
CA MET A 624 -23.12 -57.98 11.70
C MET A 624 -23.56 -59.03 12.76
N LYS A 625 -22.62 -59.36 13.63
CA LYS A 625 -22.94 -60.05 14.89
C LYS A 625 -22.60 -59.11 16.03
N VAL A 626 -23.56 -58.93 16.91
CA VAL A 626 -23.39 -58.14 18.14
C VAL A 626 -23.76 -58.99 19.35
N GLU A 627 -23.10 -58.78 20.45
CA GLU A 627 -23.39 -59.48 21.72
C GLU A 627 -23.99 -58.52 22.71
N ILE A 628 -25.08 -58.96 23.32
CA ILE A 628 -25.72 -58.26 24.41
C ILE A 628 -25.76 -59.14 25.68
N SER A 629 -25.43 -58.59 26.81
CA SER A 629 -25.29 -59.39 28.04
C SER A 629 -26.28 -58.95 29.13
N TYR A 630 -26.85 -59.94 29.79
CA TYR A 630 -27.80 -59.75 30.91
C TYR A 630 -27.21 -60.39 32.15
N THR A 631 -26.89 -59.61 33.18
CA THR A 631 -26.32 -60.11 34.43
C THR A 631 -27.30 -59.84 35.57
N PHE A 632 -27.71 -60.90 36.26
CA PHE A 632 -28.73 -60.79 37.32
C PHE A 632 -28.56 -61.90 38.36
N ASP A 633 -29.28 -61.77 39.48
CA ASP A 633 -29.38 -62.82 40.54
C ASP A 633 -30.48 -63.87 40.15
N ALA A 634 -30.01 -65.07 39.81
CA ALA A 634 -30.88 -66.20 39.47
C ALA A 634 -31.03 -67.23 40.59
N SER A 635 -30.69 -66.89 41.83
CA SER A 635 -30.69 -67.79 42.92
C SER A 635 -32.07 -68.45 43.21
N GLU A 636 -33.13 -67.72 42.89
CA GLU A 636 -34.52 -68.16 43.11
C GLU A 636 -35.20 -68.67 41.81
N LEU A 637 -34.47 -68.77 40.72
CA LEU A 637 -35.00 -69.11 39.39
C LEU A 637 -34.76 -70.55 39.00
N GLY A 638 -34.31 -71.40 39.87
CA GLY A 638 -34.09 -72.83 39.62
C GLY A 638 -35.33 -73.53 39.08
N GLY A 639 -35.19 -74.17 37.86
CA GLY A 639 -36.28 -74.84 37.19
C GLY A 639 -37.00 -73.99 36.12
N GLN A 640 -36.64 -72.68 36.00
CA GLN A 640 -37.29 -71.74 35.07
C GLN A 640 -36.58 -71.74 33.71
N ASN A 641 -37.36 -71.63 32.61
CA ASN A 641 -36.87 -71.32 31.27
C ASN A 641 -36.97 -69.81 31.04
N LEU A 642 -35.86 -69.22 30.64
CA LEU A 642 -35.81 -67.82 30.23
C LEU A 642 -35.67 -67.73 28.73
N VAL A 643 -36.42 -66.78 28.13
CA VAL A 643 -36.35 -66.47 26.72
C VAL A 643 -35.90 -65.02 26.56
N THR A 644 -34.91 -64.79 25.74
CA THR A 644 -34.42 -63.43 25.45
C THR A 644 -35.21 -62.83 24.27
N PHE A 645 -35.78 -61.64 24.47
CA PHE A 645 -36.46 -60.88 23.41
C PHE A 645 -35.63 -59.64 23.04
N GLU A 646 -35.56 -59.32 21.71
CA GLU A 646 -34.84 -58.16 21.19
C GLU A 646 -35.68 -57.31 20.25
N GLU A 647 -35.39 -56.00 20.24
CA GLU A 647 -35.84 -54.99 19.28
C GLU A 647 -34.65 -54.20 18.79
N LEU A 648 -34.59 -54.03 17.46
CA LEU A 648 -33.57 -53.17 16.80
C LEU A 648 -34.21 -51.85 16.38
N TYR A 649 -33.58 -50.76 16.74
CA TYR A 649 -33.99 -49.42 16.41
C TYR A 649 -32.94 -48.76 15.50
N ASP A 650 -33.41 -48.09 14.43
CA ASP A 650 -32.61 -47.18 13.58
C ASP A 650 -32.55 -45.81 14.27
N LEU A 651 -31.33 -45.28 14.47
CA LEU A 651 -31.06 -44.00 15.07
C LEU A 651 -30.70 -42.94 14.02
N LYS A 652 -31.27 -42.99 12.81
CA LYS A 652 -31.13 -41.95 11.78
C LYS A 652 -31.50 -40.57 12.36
N ASN A 653 -32.59 -40.54 13.09
CA ASN A 653 -32.96 -39.43 13.96
C ASN A 653 -32.87 -39.87 15.43
N PRO A 654 -31.82 -39.48 16.19
CA PRO A 654 -31.67 -39.90 17.58
C PRO A 654 -32.80 -39.43 18.49
N GLU A 655 -33.52 -38.37 18.14
CA GLU A 655 -34.68 -37.84 18.89
C GLU A 655 -35.95 -38.71 18.67
N GLU A 656 -36.03 -39.44 17.54
CA GLU A 656 -37.17 -40.28 17.14
C GLU A 656 -36.67 -41.61 16.61
N PRO A 657 -36.19 -42.53 17.47
CA PRO A 657 -35.75 -43.89 17.04
C PRO A 657 -36.88 -44.69 16.41
N VAL A 658 -36.60 -45.28 15.24
CA VAL A 658 -37.57 -46.11 14.51
C VAL A 658 -37.24 -47.58 14.68
N LYS A 659 -38.21 -48.37 15.18
CA LYS A 659 -38.05 -49.83 15.25
C LYS A 659 -38.03 -50.42 13.86
N VAL A 660 -36.94 -51.14 13.51
CA VAL A 660 -36.71 -51.71 12.18
C VAL A 660 -36.73 -53.22 12.15
N ALA A 661 -36.51 -53.90 13.24
CA ALA A 661 -36.63 -55.36 13.37
C ALA A 661 -36.89 -55.75 14.80
N GLU A 662 -37.42 -56.94 15.01
CA GLU A 662 -37.59 -57.55 16.32
C GLU A 662 -37.50 -59.08 16.26
N HIS A 663 -37.08 -59.72 17.38
CA HIS A 663 -37.14 -61.14 17.59
C HIS A 663 -37.78 -61.39 18.96
N LYS A 664 -39.05 -61.81 18.95
CA LYS A 664 -39.89 -62.00 20.18
C LYS A 664 -40.67 -63.32 20.08
N ASP A 665 -40.00 -64.36 19.66
CA ASP A 665 -40.63 -65.71 19.60
C ASP A 665 -40.40 -66.39 20.96
N ILE A 666 -41.49 -66.58 21.71
CA ILE A 666 -41.46 -67.26 23.06
C ILE A 666 -41.07 -68.71 22.94
N ASP A 667 -41.26 -69.34 21.77
CA ASP A 667 -40.99 -70.72 21.54
C ASP A 667 -39.64 -71.01 20.85
N ASP A 668 -38.89 -69.96 20.59
CA ASP A 668 -37.57 -70.13 19.98
C ASP A 668 -36.58 -70.79 20.96
N GLU A 669 -36.18 -72.00 20.61
CA GLU A 669 -35.18 -72.77 21.36
C GLU A 669 -33.81 -72.09 21.33
N GLY A 670 -33.50 -71.32 20.26
CA GLY A 670 -32.28 -70.54 20.12
C GLY A 670 -32.17 -69.42 21.16
N GLN A 671 -33.28 -68.88 21.61
CA GLN A 671 -33.32 -67.82 22.65
C GLN A 671 -33.61 -68.33 24.06
N THR A 672 -33.91 -69.64 24.19
CA THR A 672 -34.29 -70.24 25.46
C THR A 672 -33.07 -70.75 26.24
N VAL A 673 -32.93 -70.39 27.49
CA VAL A 673 -31.97 -70.96 28.46
C VAL A 673 -32.69 -71.51 29.67
N LEU A 674 -32.28 -72.66 30.16
CA LEU A 674 -32.86 -73.31 31.38
C LEU A 674 -31.98 -72.96 32.57
N ILE A 675 -32.57 -72.40 33.62
CA ILE A 675 -31.93 -72.21 34.92
C ILE A 675 -32.18 -73.49 35.76
N THR A 676 -31.17 -74.26 36.04
CA THR A 676 -31.28 -75.48 36.88
C THR A 676 -30.98 -75.16 38.31
N GLU A 677 -31.62 -75.95 39.17
CA GLU A 677 -31.35 -75.84 40.63
C GLU A 677 -29.90 -76.18 40.93
N ARG A 678 -29.33 -75.46 41.83
CA ARG A 678 -28.00 -75.74 42.37
C ARG A 678 -28.04 -76.90 43.35
N LYS A 679 -27.50 -78.04 42.99
CA LYS A 679 -27.38 -79.20 43.88
C LYS A 679 -26.03 -79.15 44.57
N ILE A 680 -26.13 -79.06 45.95
CA ILE A 680 -24.94 -79.13 46.81
C ILE A 680 -24.85 -80.52 47.31
N SER A 681 -23.76 -81.23 47.15
CA SER A 681 -23.51 -82.54 47.75
C SER A 681 -22.34 -82.48 48.73
N ILE A 682 -22.43 -83.32 49.73
CA ILE A 682 -21.40 -83.44 50.72
C ILE A 682 -21.05 -84.94 50.85
N HIS A 683 -19.81 -85.25 50.69
CA HIS A 683 -19.26 -86.62 50.90
C HIS A 683 -18.18 -86.55 51.99
N THR A 684 -18.22 -87.50 52.97
CA THR A 684 -17.20 -87.54 53.99
C THR A 684 -16.51 -88.87 53.98
N THR A 685 -15.27 -88.86 54.38
CA THR A 685 -14.51 -90.10 54.58
C THR A 685 -13.65 -89.95 55.82
N ALA A 686 -14.03 -90.66 56.90
CA ALA A 686 -13.32 -90.66 58.17
C ALA A 686 -12.20 -91.73 58.17
N THR A 687 -11.02 -91.36 58.54
CA THR A 687 -9.85 -92.22 58.64
C THR A 687 -9.04 -91.93 59.91
N ASP A 688 -8.13 -92.82 60.32
CA ASP A 688 -7.08 -92.41 61.24
C ASP A 688 -6.16 -91.32 60.63
N LYS A 689 -5.24 -90.82 61.38
CA LYS A 689 -4.24 -89.83 60.98
C LYS A 689 -3.29 -90.28 59.84
N ASN A 690 -3.28 -91.62 59.60
CA ASN A 690 -2.47 -92.24 58.54
C ASN A 690 -3.31 -92.68 57.34
N GLY A 691 -4.57 -92.35 57.21
CA GLY A 691 -5.49 -92.69 56.16
C GLY A 691 -6.13 -94.06 56.20
N LYS A 692 -6.03 -94.83 57.32
CA LYS A 692 -6.64 -96.16 57.46
C LYS A 692 -8.06 -96.08 58.03
N LYS A 693 -8.94 -97.00 57.63
CA LYS A 693 -10.31 -97.12 58.07
C LYS A 693 -10.47 -97.85 59.46
N GLU A 694 -9.42 -98.54 59.93
CA GLU A 694 -9.41 -99.28 61.16
C GLU A 694 -8.46 -98.58 62.16
N ILE A 695 -8.95 -98.32 63.36
CA ILE A 695 -8.19 -97.63 64.40
C ILE A 695 -8.13 -98.59 65.64
N GLU A 696 -6.89 -98.83 66.10
CA GLU A 696 -6.76 -99.59 67.38
C GLU A 696 -7.20 -98.79 68.61
N ALA A 697 -7.86 -99.41 69.59
CA ALA A 697 -8.37 -98.73 70.72
C ALA A 697 -7.21 -98.19 71.60
N GLY A 698 -7.28 -96.92 71.93
CA GLY A 698 -6.27 -96.22 72.74
C GLY A 698 -6.85 -94.95 73.42
N LYS A 699 -6.02 -94.29 74.28
CA LYS A 699 -6.50 -93.13 75.04
C LYS A 699 -6.61 -91.85 74.26
N ASP A 700 -5.81 -91.62 73.26
CA ASP A 700 -5.84 -90.35 72.52
C ASP A 700 -5.91 -90.71 71.03
N LEU A 701 -7.16 -90.89 70.55
CA LEU A 701 -7.42 -91.23 69.13
C LEU A 701 -7.78 -89.96 68.32
N THR A 702 -7.18 -89.85 67.17
CA THR A 702 -7.52 -88.81 66.20
C THR A 702 -8.20 -89.43 65.00
N ILE A 703 -9.39 -88.97 64.73
CA ILE A 703 -10.09 -89.25 63.43
C ILE A 703 -9.94 -88.02 62.54
N VAL A 704 -9.52 -88.20 61.35
CA VAL A 704 -9.48 -87.19 60.30
C VAL A 704 -10.65 -87.49 59.38
N ASP A 705 -11.59 -86.57 59.26
CA ASP A 705 -12.67 -86.63 58.32
C ASP A 705 -12.37 -85.70 57.16
N THR A 706 -12.22 -86.24 55.98
CA THR A 706 -12.04 -85.48 54.70
C THR A 706 -13.45 -85.25 54.17
N VAL A 707 -13.79 -84.00 54.07
CA VAL A 707 -15.13 -83.58 53.58
C VAL A 707 -14.92 -83.03 52.15
N THR A 708 -15.50 -83.63 51.14
CA THR A 708 -15.60 -83.16 49.83
C THR A 708 -16.95 -82.49 49.57
N LEU A 709 -16.94 -81.25 49.21
CA LEU A 709 -18.11 -80.46 48.93
C LEU A 709 -18.17 -80.16 47.43
N GLU A 710 -19.25 -80.44 46.77
CA GLU A 710 -19.49 -80.15 45.39
C GLU A 710 -20.72 -79.26 45.21
N GLY A 711 -20.75 -78.45 44.13
CA GLY A 711 -21.88 -77.60 43.83
C GLY A 711 -21.91 -76.29 44.62
N LEU A 712 -20.85 -75.95 45.38
CA LEU A 712 -20.77 -74.67 46.08
C LEU A 712 -20.70 -73.46 45.13
N GLU A 713 -21.31 -72.36 45.60
CA GLU A 713 -21.26 -71.11 44.88
C GLU A 713 -20.01 -70.32 45.32
N ILE A 714 -19.19 -69.91 44.31
CA ILE A 714 -17.97 -69.16 44.57
C ILE A 714 -18.32 -67.82 45.25
N GLY A 715 -17.64 -67.47 46.35
CA GLY A 715 -17.86 -66.23 47.11
C GLY A 715 -18.97 -66.30 48.19
N THR A 716 -19.73 -67.41 48.29
CA THR A 716 -20.73 -67.61 49.29
C THR A 716 -20.09 -68.28 50.54
N LYS A 717 -20.45 -67.82 51.73
CA LYS A 717 -19.93 -68.37 52.97
C LYS A 717 -20.82 -69.56 53.42
N TYR A 718 -20.18 -70.68 53.54
CA TYR A 718 -20.82 -71.91 54.07
C TYR A 718 -20.30 -72.26 55.48
N LYS A 719 -21.11 -72.91 56.31
CA LYS A 719 -20.69 -73.39 57.61
C LYS A 719 -20.75 -74.88 57.57
N LEU A 720 -19.61 -75.56 57.80
CA LEU A 720 -19.55 -76.99 58.06
C LEU A 720 -19.59 -77.22 59.55
N SER A 721 -20.44 -78.15 60.04
CA SER A 721 -20.53 -78.59 61.42
C SER A 721 -20.41 -80.13 61.44
N GLY A 722 -19.51 -80.70 62.27
CA GLY A 722 -19.24 -82.09 62.48
C GLY A 722 -19.33 -82.49 63.96
#